data_732bfa924a60ccebca77b3ea3ca07afd
#
_entry.id   732bfa924a60ccebca77b3ea3ca07afd
#
_cell.length_a   1.000
_cell.length_b   1.000
_cell.length_c   1.000
_cell.angle_alpha   90.00
_cell.angle_beta   90.00
_cell.angle_gamma   90.00
#
_symmetry.space_group_name_H-M   'P 1'
#
loop_
_entity.id
_entity.type
_entity.pdbx_description
1 polymer ?
#
loop_
_entity_poly.entity_id
_entity_poly.type
_entity_poly.pdbx_seq_one_letter_code
_entity_poly.pdbx_strand_id
1 'polypeptide(L)'
;MSNIEKVIMQQLIFDFTPDPRVLIALTQTPITPMDALCELIDNSIDSFSNSRLYGKKIEHPKIWIDLPKKADLDKNFGVVRIRDNGPGMTTEQAEKAIKAGYSGNNSIDTLGLFGMGFNISTGKMGITTRFTTARKEDDYCTKTTIDLEKINETRSYQLMAEQTAKPVSFESGTQIEITKWWPEGHANHGFIYKLVSYGNKKIREEIGRRYATILRNGEVQIIVNNDPCVAYEHCVWGSNRWVNNKRFGKISAKYDINHVLTTHRRCAKCRSIIPENENVCPSCGCTEIRSVEERITGWIGIQRFDDASLFGIDLIRNGRAIKIGEKRAFFEFTDEFQKEIKDYPIDSPYGRIVGEVHLDFVPVDFLKQDFQRSSEEWMNAISYLRGNSSLQPKQEGADQNESIVFKLYQGYRKVRTAGTTDMYMGYWDKVEGGPKRISRDVEKEYYSKFLAKEPGYFDDAEWWKLVEEASVPPATPMITCPECGTQNLAEAEVCSTCNHIFKGKICVNEECGKEIPVSAVTCPYCEANQVPVVQTPWTCEVCGTKNPAGTTVCKNCKGEKGAPNPLSETELLKEAVKDDDLSTDNLIVKLANGQASNAFSLNTYYSSNSLVSPATGERLPMILFKHIDRVSVIIDNTHPLFILCGLSPVEVMASEVASYIYDLHRVLAGNPGHTISNIAWQMMRKYWFDKVEISEENIMKRCYSLLSSIKEQLAVVIDENLSDRFFNEMSEEQQKFFANEILKNNIPLSRIGELKSKGAFIPYVPNEFVLHILEESPTLFFNGNYWNIQYGEKVEGFSTAILLDMDVRTLQNYKNALETVVFFMDNKSKNTAELKRADAALNFLQDNRNDDII
;
A
#
# COMPACT_ATOMS: atom_id res chain seq x y z
N MET A 1 74.75 -7.47 -30.53
CA MET A 1 74.47 -6.41 -29.56
C MET A 1 73.17 -5.78 -29.96
N SER A 2 72.15 -6.01 -29.19
CA SER A 2 70.80 -5.67 -29.49
C SER A 2 70.55 -4.16 -29.27
N ASN A 3 70.03 -3.48 -30.26
CA ASN A 3 69.46 -2.15 -30.17
C ASN A 3 68.16 -2.25 -29.39
N ILE A 4 68.23 -1.88 -28.11
CA ILE A 4 67.01 -1.58 -27.34
C ILE A 4 66.61 -0.14 -27.71
N GLU A 5 65.60 -0.01 -28.58
CA GLU A 5 64.93 1.29 -28.80
C GLU A 5 64.41 1.78 -27.45
N LYS A 6 64.88 2.96 -27.03
CA LYS A 6 64.38 3.72 -25.93
C LYS A 6 62.95 4.15 -26.31
N VAL A 7 61.95 3.47 -25.79
CA VAL A 7 60.58 3.96 -25.82
C VAL A 7 60.58 5.26 -25.01
N ILE A 8 60.49 6.40 -25.67
CA ILE A 8 60.28 7.72 -25.04
C ILE A 8 58.83 7.68 -24.57
N MET A 9 58.59 7.53 -23.25
CA MET A 9 57.26 7.71 -22.69
C MET A 9 56.87 9.17 -22.86
N GLN A 10 56.01 9.46 -23.80
CA GLN A 10 55.40 10.74 -24.00
C GLN A 10 54.24 10.89 -22.99
N GLN A 11 54.35 11.87 -22.09
CA GLN A 11 53.22 12.25 -21.24
C GLN A 11 52.14 12.90 -22.11
N LEU A 12 50.97 12.27 -22.16
CA LEU A 12 49.80 12.76 -22.85
C LEU A 12 48.81 13.37 -21.83
N ILE A 13 48.29 14.53 -22.11
CA ILE A 13 47.27 15.19 -21.33
C ILE A 13 45.94 14.95 -22.04
N PHE A 14 45.02 14.29 -21.33
CA PHE A 14 43.65 14.10 -21.81
C PHE A 14 42.75 15.15 -21.16
N ASP A 15 41.90 15.80 -21.96
CA ASP A 15 40.80 16.62 -21.43
C ASP A 15 39.67 15.68 -20.97
N PHE A 16 39.45 15.61 -19.65
CA PHE A 16 38.41 14.79 -19.01
C PHE A 16 37.17 15.62 -18.64
N THR A 17 36.99 16.81 -19.26
CA THR A 17 35.79 17.63 -19.08
C THR A 17 34.58 16.89 -19.62
N PRO A 18 33.49 16.71 -18.84
CA PRO A 18 32.30 16.04 -19.32
C PRO A 18 31.69 16.73 -20.54
N ASP A 19 31.17 15.93 -21.50
CA ASP A 19 30.41 16.45 -22.62
C ASP A 19 29.12 17.12 -22.11
N PRO A 20 28.65 18.25 -22.64
CA PRO A 20 27.44 18.95 -22.24
C PRO A 20 26.17 18.09 -22.26
N ARG A 21 26.14 17.01 -23.03
CA ARG A 21 25.05 16.00 -23.00
C ARG A 21 24.85 15.36 -21.65
N VAL A 22 25.79 15.43 -20.71
CA VAL A 22 25.61 14.95 -19.33
C VAL A 22 24.42 15.65 -18.67
N LEU A 23 24.14 16.93 -18.97
CA LEU A 23 22.97 17.63 -18.43
C LEU A 23 21.64 17.01 -18.90
N ILE A 24 21.60 16.54 -20.18
CA ILE A 24 20.43 15.83 -20.70
C ILE A 24 20.34 14.43 -20.07
N ALA A 25 21.47 13.73 -19.92
CA ALA A 25 21.49 12.44 -19.24
C ALA A 25 20.99 12.54 -17.79
N LEU A 26 21.31 13.61 -17.07
CA LEU A 26 20.78 13.88 -15.73
C LEU A 26 19.25 13.96 -15.70
N THR A 27 18.60 14.41 -16.79
CA THR A 27 17.13 14.42 -16.86
C THR A 27 16.51 13.02 -16.91
N GLN A 28 17.29 11.95 -17.14
CA GLN A 28 16.82 10.56 -17.10
C GLN A 28 16.86 9.96 -15.68
N THR A 29 17.42 10.67 -14.70
CA THR A 29 17.48 10.19 -13.31
C THR A 29 16.07 9.82 -12.79
N PRO A 30 15.89 8.65 -12.16
CA PRO A 30 14.58 8.20 -11.67
C PRO A 30 14.16 8.96 -10.41
N ILE A 31 13.51 10.11 -10.57
CA ILE A 31 12.95 10.92 -9.49
C ILE A 31 11.46 11.12 -9.71
N THR A 32 10.66 11.16 -8.62
CA THR A 32 9.24 11.46 -8.75
C THR A 32 8.98 12.96 -8.94
N PRO A 33 7.84 13.37 -9.53
CA PRO A 33 7.50 14.79 -9.68
C PRO A 33 7.46 15.55 -8.34
N MET A 34 7.01 14.92 -7.25
CA MET A 34 7.01 15.54 -5.92
C MET A 34 8.42 15.69 -5.36
N ASP A 35 9.28 14.68 -5.51
CA ASP A 35 10.67 14.77 -5.04
C ASP A 35 11.45 15.85 -5.82
N ALA A 36 11.23 15.97 -7.13
CA ALA A 36 11.82 17.03 -7.93
C ALA A 36 11.36 18.43 -7.47
N LEU A 37 10.08 18.60 -7.13
CA LEU A 37 9.58 19.85 -6.53
C LEU A 37 10.23 20.11 -5.17
N CYS A 38 10.36 19.08 -4.34
CA CYS A 38 10.99 19.19 -3.02
C CYS A 38 12.47 19.56 -3.11
N GLU A 39 13.22 19.10 -4.12
CA GLU A 39 14.63 19.52 -4.32
C GLU A 39 14.77 21.04 -4.52
N LEU A 40 13.79 21.66 -5.19
CA LEU A 40 13.79 23.12 -5.36
C LEU A 40 13.37 23.86 -4.08
N ILE A 41 12.47 23.28 -3.31
CA ILE A 41 12.09 23.78 -1.96
C ILE A 41 13.27 23.67 -1.00
N ASP A 42 13.99 22.53 -1.00
CA ASP A 42 15.17 22.32 -0.17
C ASP A 42 16.25 23.41 -0.38
N ASN A 43 16.50 23.80 -1.64
CA ASN A 43 17.46 24.85 -1.96
C ASN A 43 17.07 26.20 -1.31
N SER A 44 15.78 26.52 -1.29
CA SER A 44 15.28 27.72 -0.63
C SER A 44 15.39 27.60 0.90
N ILE A 45 15.07 26.45 1.49
CA ILE A 45 15.22 26.20 2.94
C ILE A 45 16.69 26.31 3.36
N ASP A 46 17.59 25.71 2.58
CA ASP A 46 19.04 25.79 2.83
C ASP A 46 19.55 27.22 2.78
N SER A 47 19.00 28.06 1.88
CA SER A 47 19.39 29.49 1.82
C SER A 47 19.02 30.23 3.10
N PHE A 48 17.85 29.96 3.69
CA PHE A 48 17.43 30.51 4.98
C PHE A 48 18.28 29.98 6.14
N SER A 49 18.54 28.66 6.15
CA SER A 49 19.32 28.01 7.19
C SER A 49 20.77 28.51 7.21
N ASN A 50 21.41 28.59 6.04
CA ASN A 50 22.75 29.16 5.90
C ASN A 50 22.79 30.63 6.33
N SER A 51 21.79 31.44 5.94
CA SER A 51 21.72 32.84 6.36
C SER A 51 21.66 32.96 7.89
N ARG A 52 20.90 32.07 8.55
CA ARG A 52 20.79 32.00 10.02
C ARG A 52 22.13 31.60 10.67
N LEU A 53 22.82 30.60 10.11
CA LEU A 53 24.13 30.14 10.60
C LEU A 53 25.19 31.25 10.55
N TYR A 54 25.13 32.13 9.53
CA TYR A 54 26.02 33.31 9.43
C TYR A 54 25.51 34.56 10.14
N GLY A 55 24.52 34.41 11.04
CA GLY A 55 24.00 35.50 11.89
C GLY A 55 23.07 36.50 11.18
N LYS A 56 22.65 36.21 9.93
CA LYS A 56 21.72 37.04 9.17
C LYS A 56 20.32 36.42 9.20
N LYS A 57 19.47 36.85 10.12
CA LYS A 57 18.11 36.35 10.24
C LYS A 57 17.22 37.00 9.18
N ILE A 58 16.55 36.19 8.36
CA ILE A 58 15.49 36.64 7.46
C ILE A 58 14.20 36.78 8.25
N GLU A 59 13.53 37.91 8.16
CA GLU A 59 12.21 38.11 8.74
C GLU A 59 11.15 37.46 7.88
N HIS A 60 10.30 36.61 8.49
CA HIS A 60 9.22 35.90 7.82
C HIS A 60 9.65 35.13 6.54
N PRO A 61 10.50 34.10 6.65
CA PRO A 61 10.94 33.33 5.50
C PRO A 61 9.76 32.70 4.75
N LYS A 62 9.70 32.91 3.44
CA LYS A 62 8.58 32.44 2.59
C LYS A 62 9.08 31.81 1.29
N ILE A 63 8.38 30.77 0.87
CA ILE A 63 8.57 30.14 -0.44
C ILE A 63 7.20 30.14 -1.15
N TRP A 64 7.16 30.72 -2.34
CA TRP A 64 5.98 30.69 -3.21
C TRP A 64 6.22 29.71 -4.36
N ILE A 65 5.21 28.92 -4.65
CA ILE A 65 5.20 27.89 -5.69
C ILE A 65 3.96 28.15 -6.55
N ASP A 66 4.17 28.54 -7.80
CA ASP A 66 3.09 28.66 -8.77
C ASP A 66 3.17 27.51 -9.76
N LEU A 67 2.11 26.74 -9.88
CA LEU A 67 1.97 25.63 -10.82
C LEU A 67 0.94 25.96 -11.90
N PRO A 68 1.22 25.60 -13.18
CA PRO A 68 0.28 25.80 -14.27
C PRO A 68 -0.95 24.92 -14.12
N LYS A 69 -2.05 25.29 -14.81
CA LYS A 69 -3.22 24.43 -14.96
C LYS A 69 -2.99 23.41 -16.08
N LYS A 70 -3.70 22.28 -16.05
CA LYS A 70 -3.62 21.28 -17.13
C LYS A 70 -3.91 21.87 -18.51
N ALA A 71 -4.92 22.74 -18.62
CA ALA A 71 -5.26 23.41 -19.87
C ALA A 71 -4.15 24.32 -20.43
N ASP A 72 -3.25 24.83 -19.59
CA ASP A 72 -2.09 25.62 -20.01
C ASP A 72 -1.00 24.69 -20.58
N LEU A 73 -0.81 23.54 -19.95
CA LEU A 73 0.13 22.52 -20.46
C LEU A 73 -0.27 22.00 -21.84
N ASP A 74 -1.55 21.71 -22.05
CA ASP A 74 -2.10 21.22 -23.32
C ASP A 74 -1.87 22.21 -24.48
N LYS A 75 -1.73 23.50 -24.17
CA LYS A 75 -1.41 24.56 -25.14
C LYS A 75 0.09 24.85 -25.23
N ASN A 76 0.93 24.04 -24.61
CA ASN A 76 2.37 24.30 -24.43
C ASN A 76 2.65 25.67 -23.81
N PHE A 77 1.81 26.10 -22.90
CA PHE A 77 1.86 27.37 -22.20
C PHE A 77 1.93 27.13 -20.69
N GLY A 78 2.24 28.17 -19.93
CA GLY A 78 2.33 28.09 -18.47
C GLY A 78 3.78 28.09 -17.97
N VAL A 79 3.89 28.24 -16.67
CA VAL A 79 5.16 28.38 -15.96
C VAL A 79 5.06 27.59 -14.64
N VAL A 80 6.06 26.80 -14.30
CA VAL A 80 6.34 26.41 -12.92
C VAL A 80 7.29 27.44 -12.35
N ARG A 81 6.85 28.13 -11.29
CA ARG A 81 7.66 29.16 -10.63
C ARG A 81 7.86 28.79 -9.16
N ILE A 82 9.11 28.81 -8.72
CA ILE A 82 9.48 28.72 -7.31
C ILE A 82 10.24 30.00 -6.97
N ARG A 83 9.79 30.71 -5.94
CA ARG A 83 10.41 31.95 -5.47
C ARG A 83 10.56 31.90 -3.96
N ASP A 84 11.68 32.40 -3.46
CA ASP A 84 11.90 32.65 -2.03
C ASP A 84 12.22 34.14 -1.76
N ASN A 85 12.12 34.55 -0.51
CA ASN A 85 12.60 35.86 -0.01
C ASN A 85 13.90 35.73 0.79
N GLY A 86 14.75 34.79 0.37
CA GLY A 86 16.05 34.54 1.01
C GLY A 86 17.05 35.68 0.84
N PRO A 87 18.31 35.43 1.21
CA PRO A 87 19.35 36.45 1.15
C PRO A 87 19.72 36.85 -0.29
N GLY A 88 19.36 36.02 -1.29
CA GLY A 88 19.84 36.15 -2.67
C GLY A 88 21.32 35.79 -2.79
N MET A 89 21.89 35.98 -4.00
CA MET A 89 23.24 35.57 -4.31
C MET A 89 24.01 36.69 -5.06
N THR A 90 25.31 36.76 -4.85
CA THR A 90 26.18 37.52 -5.75
C THR A 90 26.26 36.87 -7.12
N THR A 91 26.77 37.55 -8.13
CA THR A 91 26.93 36.97 -9.49
C THR A 91 27.78 35.68 -9.47
N GLU A 92 28.88 35.67 -8.68
CA GLU A 92 29.77 34.51 -8.57
C GLU A 92 29.10 33.36 -7.81
N GLN A 93 28.29 33.67 -6.81
CA GLN A 93 27.48 32.64 -6.09
C GLN A 93 26.41 32.06 -7.00
N ALA A 94 25.75 32.92 -7.79
CA ALA A 94 24.75 32.49 -8.77
C ALA A 94 25.34 31.56 -9.84
N GLU A 95 26.51 31.91 -10.40
CA GLU A 95 27.23 31.04 -11.31
C GLU A 95 27.53 29.67 -10.71
N LYS A 96 28.00 29.62 -9.48
CA LYS A 96 28.34 28.40 -8.77
C LYS A 96 27.08 27.57 -8.48
N ALA A 97 25.96 28.21 -8.07
CA ALA A 97 24.71 27.55 -7.67
C ALA A 97 24.03 26.76 -8.82
N ILE A 98 24.22 27.22 -10.08
CA ILE A 98 23.63 26.53 -11.25
C ILE A 98 24.55 25.45 -11.83
N LYS A 99 25.84 25.38 -11.40
CA LYS A 99 26.78 24.35 -11.87
C LYS A 99 26.42 22.98 -11.33
N ALA A 100 26.23 22.00 -12.22
CA ALA A 100 26.03 20.64 -11.83
C ALA A 100 27.23 20.07 -11.05
N GLY A 101 26.96 19.42 -9.91
CA GLY A 101 28.02 18.85 -9.06
C GLY A 101 28.69 19.85 -8.11
N TYR A 102 28.34 21.13 -8.15
CA TYR A 102 28.81 22.09 -7.16
C TYR A 102 27.88 22.18 -5.97
N SER A 103 28.36 21.89 -4.79
CA SER A 103 27.67 22.16 -3.53
C SER A 103 28.59 23.00 -2.64
N GLY A 104 28.17 24.23 -2.34
CA GLY A 104 28.79 25.09 -1.33
C GLY A 104 28.25 24.85 0.08
N ASN A 105 27.32 23.91 0.21
CA ASN A 105 26.63 23.63 1.45
C ASN A 105 27.48 22.76 2.40
N ASN A 106 27.28 22.97 3.69
CA ASN A 106 27.78 22.12 4.74
C ASN A 106 26.94 20.83 4.78
N SER A 107 27.54 19.68 4.58
CA SER A 107 26.85 18.40 4.51
C SER A 107 26.16 17.96 5.82
N ILE A 108 26.46 18.62 6.95
CA ILE A 108 25.90 18.30 8.26
C ILE A 108 24.55 19.00 8.46
N ASP A 109 24.49 20.30 8.20
CA ASP A 109 23.39 21.18 8.60
C ASP A 109 22.39 21.48 7.46
N THR A 110 22.68 21.05 6.22
CA THR A 110 21.85 21.38 5.06
C THR A 110 21.20 20.16 4.42
N LEU A 111 20.16 20.43 3.63
CA LEU A 111 19.44 19.42 2.85
C LEU A 111 20.12 19.14 1.50
N GLY A 112 20.68 20.17 0.85
CA GLY A 112 21.36 20.07 -0.46
C GLY A 112 22.79 19.56 -0.34
N LEU A 113 23.01 18.28 -0.66
CA LEU A 113 24.30 17.60 -0.42
C LEU A 113 25.18 17.49 -1.68
N PHE A 114 24.60 17.24 -2.84
CA PHE A 114 25.31 16.73 -4.01
C PHE A 114 25.46 17.74 -5.15
N GLY A 115 24.77 18.89 -5.08
CA GLY A 115 24.83 19.96 -6.09
C GLY A 115 24.22 19.60 -7.45
N MET A 116 23.39 18.57 -7.53
CA MET A 116 22.79 18.10 -8.79
C MET A 116 21.26 18.21 -8.80
N GLY A 117 20.63 18.34 -7.65
CA GLY A 117 19.17 18.37 -7.49
C GLY A 117 18.49 19.46 -8.34
N PHE A 118 19.08 20.65 -8.42
CA PHE A 118 18.60 21.74 -9.25
C PHE A 118 18.51 21.34 -10.74
N ASN A 119 19.63 20.87 -11.32
CA ASN A 119 19.70 20.53 -12.75
C ASN A 119 18.81 19.32 -13.12
N ILE A 120 18.74 18.31 -12.25
CA ILE A 120 17.86 17.15 -12.44
C ILE A 120 16.40 17.59 -12.41
N SER A 121 16.00 18.34 -11.39
CA SER A 121 14.59 18.70 -11.16
C SER A 121 14.06 19.65 -12.21
N THR A 122 14.79 20.70 -12.52
CA THR A 122 14.39 21.68 -13.55
C THR A 122 14.35 21.03 -14.93
N GLY A 123 15.39 20.26 -15.29
CA GLY A 123 15.49 19.61 -16.60
C GLY A 123 14.45 18.51 -16.81
N LYS A 124 13.98 17.84 -15.75
CA LYS A 124 12.86 16.90 -15.87
C LYS A 124 11.52 17.58 -16.08
N MET A 125 11.29 18.72 -15.42
CA MET A 125 10.04 19.45 -15.52
C MET A 125 9.87 20.15 -16.87
N GLY A 126 10.96 20.75 -17.42
CA GLY A 126 10.91 21.49 -18.68
C GLY A 126 12.27 21.68 -19.32
N ILE A 127 12.26 22.17 -20.57
CA ILE A 127 13.44 22.36 -21.39
C ILE A 127 14.19 23.66 -21.03
N THR A 128 13.44 24.69 -20.70
CA THR A 128 14.01 26.04 -20.46
C THR A 128 13.79 26.45 -19.01
N THR A 129 14.87 26.75 -18.31
CA THR A 129 14.85 27.24 -16.92
C THR A 129 15.44 28.67 -16.88
N ARG A 130 14.65 29.64 -16.41
CA ARG A 130 15.11 30.97 -16.10
C ARG A 130 15.42 31.06 -14.61
N PHE A 131 16.64 31.47 -14.29
CA PHE A 131 17.12 31.69 -12.95
C PHE A 131 17.32 33.21 -12.71
N THR A 132 16.74 33.73 -11.62
CA THR A 132 16.86 35.14 -11.23
C THR A 132 17.17 35.20 -9.76
N THR A 133 18.18 36.02 -9.37
CA THR A 133 18.52 36.24 -7.95
C THR A 133 18.95 37.69 -7.72
N ALA A 134 18.67 38.20 -6.52
CA ALA A 134 19.10 39.50 -6.06
C ALA A 134 19.29 39.51 -4.54
N ARG A 135 20.32 40.22 -4.06
CA ARG A 135 20.49 40.51 -2.65
C ARG A 135 19.73 41.79 -2.29
N LYS A 136 19.44 41.98 -1.01
CA LYS A 136 18.71 43.16 -0.55
C LYS A 136 19.47 44.45 -0.85
N GLU A 137 20.78 44.44 -0.69
CA GLU A 137 21.68 45.55 -0.87
C GLU A 137 21.98 45.92 -2.34
N ASP A 138 21.63 45.05 -3.32
CA ASP A 138 21.90 45.30 -4.74
C ASP A 138 20.75 46.06 -5.39
N ASP A 139 21.07 46.98 -6.33
CA ASP A 139 20.09 47.67 -7.17
C ASP A 139 19.69 46.88 -8.44
N TYR A 140 20.32 45.73 -8.65
CA TYR A 140 20.11 44.86 -9.82
C TYR A 140 19.74 43.43 -9.43
N CYS A 141 19.16 42.72 -10.39
CA CYS A 141 19.04 41.27 -10.36
C CYS A 141 19.98 40.62 -11.36
N THR A 142 20.66 39.54 -10.98
CA THR A 142 21.35 38.65 -11.90
C THR A 142 20.38 37.64 -12.48
N LYS A 143 20.31 37.56 -13.83
CA LYS A 143 19.45 36.64 -14.57
C LYS A 143 20.25 35.80 -15.53
N THR A 144 19.87 34.53 -15.66
CA THR A 144 20.40 33.66 -16.73
C THR A 144 19.30 32.69 -17.17
N THR A 145 19.45 32.16 -18.38
CA THR A 145 18.52 31.17 -18.95
C THR A 145 19.28 29.93 -19.35
N ILE A 146 18.91 28.80 -18.80
CA ILE A 146 19.39 27.47 -19.13
C ILE A 146 18.41 26.88 -20.14
N ASP A 147 18.84 26.70 -21.38
CA ASP A 147 18.07 26.06 -22.45
C ASP A 147 18.77 24.77 -22.85
N LEU A 148 18.19 23.62 -22.49
CA LEU A 148 18.81 22.31 -22.71
C LEU A 148 18.94 21.95 -24.20
N GLU A 149 18.03 22.42 -25.05
CA GLU A 149 18.15 22.22 -26.51
C GLU A 149 19.31 23.02 -27.04
N LYS A 150 19.42 24.31 -26.68
CA LYS A 150 20.53 25.18 -27.13
C LYS A 150 21.88 24.65 -26.63
N ILE A 151 21.98 24.18 -25.40
CA ILE A 151 23.20 23.57 -24.86
C ILE A 151 23.58 22.33 -25.67
N ASN A 152 22.61 21.49 -26.02
CA ASN A 152 22.86 20.32 -26.84
C ASN A 152 23.31 20.67 -28.27
N GLU A 153 22.71 21.69 -28.88
CA GLU A 153 23.06 22.15 -30.22
C GLU A 153 24.46 22.78 -30.26
N THR A 154 24.76 23.69 -29.33
CA THR A 154 26.03 24.41 -29.29
C THR A 154 27.17 23.61 -28.67
N ARG A 155 26.89 22.54 -27.98
CA ARG A 155 27.84 21.74 -27.19
C ARG A 155 28.71 22.61 -26.27
N SER A 156 28.13 23.64 -25.68
CA SER A 156 28.82 24.59 -24.80
C SER A 156 28.14 24.68 -23.44
N TYR A 157 28.94 24.70 -22.39
CA TYR A 157 28.50 24.99 -21.02
C TYR A 157 28.41 26.51 -20.73
N GLN A 158 28.78 27.38 -21.68
CA GLN A 158 28.75 28.82 -21.47
C GLN A 158 27.32 29.34 -21.57
N LEU A 159 26.87 30.02 -20.52
CA LEU A 159 25.58 30.67 -20.44
C LEU A 159 25.74 32.17 -20.40
N MET A 160 24.90 32.89 -21.12
CA MET A 160 24.81 34.33 -20.98
C MET A 160 24.06 34.69 -19.71
N ALA A 161 24.63 35.51 -18.86
CA ALA A 161 23.97 36.12 -17.71
C ALA A 161 23.91 37.65 -17.90
N GLU A 162 22.85 38.24 -17.43
CA GLU A 162 22.64 39.71 -17.51
C GLU A 162 22.29 40.28 -16.15
N GLN A 163 22.66 41.50 -15.91
CA GLN A 163 22.24 42.30 -14.78
C GLN A 163 21.18 43.30 -15.25
N THR A 164 19.99 43.26 -14.64
CA THR A 164 18.88 44.17 -14.95
C THR A 164 18.44 44.89 -13.70
N ALA A 165 17.84 46.09 -13.85
CA ALA A 165 17.31 46.81 -12.70
C ALA A 165 16.37 45.93 -11.87
N LYS A 166 16.51 45.96 -10.54
CA LYS A 166 15.73 45.16 -9.62
C LYS A 166 14.28 45.66 -9.56
N PRO A 167 13.27 44.84 -9.86
CA PRO A 167 11.87 45.23 -9.71
C PRO A 167 11.53 45.55 -8.24
N VAL A 168 10.67 46.53 -7.99
CA VAL A 168 10.22 46.89 -6.64
C VAL A 168 9.56 45.70 -5.93
N SER A 169 8.90 44.77 -6.68
CA SER A 169 8.26 43.57 -6.15
C SER A 169 9.23 42.43 -5.80
N PHE A 170 10.54 42.59 -6.08
CA PHE A 170 11.54 41.58 -5.85
C PHE A 170 12.70 42.16 -5.01
N GLU A 171 12.47 42.30 -3.70
CA GLU A 171 13.43 42.93 -2.78
C GLU A 171 14.71 42.12 -2.64
N SER A 172 14.59 40.81 -2.40
CA SER A 172 15.71 39.84 -2.31
C SER A 172 15.23 38.42 -2.54
N GLY A 173 16.14 37.48 -2.73
CA GLY A 173 15.87 36.05 -2.84
C GLY A 173 16.21 35.47 -4.19
N THR A 174 15.64 34.32 -4.49
CA THR A 174 15.83 33.59 -5.74
C THR A 174 14.50 33.21 -6.36
N GLN A 175 14.40 33.32 -7.69
CA GLN A 175 13.26 32.88 -8.47
C GLN A 175 13.72 31.96 -9.61
N ILE A 176 13.07 30.80 -9.70
CA ILE A 176 13.27 29.79 -10.73
C ILE A 176 11.96 29.71 -11.53
N GLU A 177 12.03 29.87 -12.84
CA GLU A 177 10.89 29.71 -13.74
C GLU A 177 11.22 28.64 -14.78
N ILE A 178 10.37 27.60 -14.85
CA ILE A 178 10.53 26.48 -15.78
C ILE A 178 9.41 26.54 -16.81
N THR A 179 9.80 26.49 -18.07
CA THR A 179 8.92 26.63 -19.24
C THR A 179 9.35 25.68 -20.34
N LYS A 180 8.56 25.63 -21.41
CA LYS A 180 8.84 24.78 -22.59
C LYS A 180 8.88 23.30 -22.21
N TRP A 181 7.70 22.68 -22.30
CA TRP A 181 7.53 21.30 -21.87
C TRP A 181 8.12 20.32 -22.88
N TRP A 182 8.59 19.17 -22.39
CA TRP A 182 9.08 18.11 -23.24
C TRP A 182 7.99 17.64 -24.22
N PRO A 183 8.31 17.50 -25.53
CA PRO A 183 7.32 17.11 -26.54
C PRO A 183 6.86 15.68 -26.37
N GLU A 184 5.71 15.36 -27.00
CA GLU A 184 5.20 14.01 -27.06
C GLU A 184 6.23 13.05 -27.66
N GLY A 185 6.34 11.84 -27.07
CA GLY A 185 7.38 10.85 -27.42
C GLY A 185 8.69 11.00 -26.66
N HIS A 186 8.95 12.11 -25.98
CA HIS A 186 10.11 12.24 -25.11
C HIS A 186 9.86 11.58 -23.74
N ALA A 187 10.88 10.91 -23.17
CA ALA A 187 10.77 10.19 -21.89
C ALA A 187 10.25 11.04 -20.71
N ASN A 188 10.49 12.35 -20.74
CA ASN A 188 10.04 13.28 -19.70
C ASN A 188 8.72 13.99 -20.04
N HIS A 189 8.07 13.73 -21.18
CA HIS A 189 6.83 14.40 -21.59
C HIS A 189 5.74 14.38 -20.51
N GLY A 190 5.47 13.20 -19.94
CA GLY A 190 4.43 13.03 -18.92
C GLY A 190 4.77 13.58 -17.52
N PHE A 191 6.02 14.04 -17.27
CA PHE A 191 6.49 14.34 -15.92
C PHE A 191 5.75 15.53 -15.28
N ILE A 192 5.66 16.65 -15.99
CA ILE A 192 4.95 17.85 -15.51
C ILE A 192 3.43 17.62 -15.47
N TYR A 193 2.87 16.87 -16.43
CA TYR A 193 1.46 16.49 -16.41
C TYR A 193 1.10 15.67 -15.17
N LYS A 194 2.00 14.74 -14.76
CA LYS A 194 1.83 13.95 -13.55
C LYS A 194 1.87 14.83 -12.30
N LEU A 195 2.78 15.82 -12.22
CA LEU A 195 2.83 16.76 -11.09
C LEU A 195 1.52 17.54 -10.97
N VAL A 196 1.05 18.12 -12.08
CA VAL A 196 -0.19 18.93 -12.09
C VAL A 196 -1.43 18.08 -11.82
N SER A 197 -1.42 16.80 -12.23
CA SER A 197 -2.55 15.88 -12.01
C SER A 197 -2.80 15.57 -10.54
N TYR A 198 -1.82 15.74 -9.66
CA TYR A 198 -2.03 15.58 -8.21
C TYR A 198 -3.02 16.61 -7.64
N GLY A 199 -3.12 17.79 -8.28
CA GLY A 199 -3.96 18.90 -7.83
C GLY A 199 -3.37 19.65 -6.61
N ASN A 200 -3.73 20.93 -6.51
CA ASN A 200 -3.15 21.84 -5.49
C ASN A 200 -3.34 21.35 -4.05
N LYS A 201 -4.50 20.75 -3.73
CA LYS A 201 -4.78 20.25 -2.38
C LYS A 201 -3.80 19.16 -1.98
N LYS A 202 -3.64 18.12 -2.82
CA LYS A 202 -2.76 16.98 -2.53
C LYS A 202 -1.29 17.42 -2.50
N ILE A 203 -0.87 18.34 -3.37
CA ILE A 203 0.50 18.88 -3.35
C ILE A 203 0.77 19.60 -2.03
N ARG A 204 -0.17 20.42 -1.53
CA ARG A 204 -0.04 21.10 -0.23
C ARG A 204 0.01 20.11 0.94
N GLU A 205 -0.82 19.07 0.92
CA GLU A 205 -0.82 18.01 1.94
C GLU A 205 0.51 17.25 1.97
N GLU A 206 1.07 16.90 0.81
CA GLU A 206 2.37 16.24 0.70
C GLU A 206 3.51 17.14 1.18
N ILE A 207 3.52 18.41 0.80
CA ILE A 207 4.50 19.40 1.31
C ILE A 207 4.31 19.57 2.81
N GLY A 208 3.07 19.69 3.27
CA GLY A 208 2.71 19.81 4.68
C GLY A 208 3.24 18.66 5.53
N ARG A 209 3.28 17.43 4.99
CA ARG A 209 3.83 16.26 5.66
C ARG A 209 5.35 16.20 5.57
N ARG A 210 5.92 16.45 4.39
CA ARG A 210 7.38 16.40 4.19
C ARG A 210 8.15 17.45 5.00
N TYR A 211 7.55 18.62 5.20
CA TYR A 211 8.14 19.72 5.94
C TYR A 211 7.39 20.05 7.25
N ALA A 212 6.68 19.06 7.82
CA ALA A 212 5.84 19.25 9.00
C ALA A 212 6.58 19.93 10.14
N THR A 213 7.79 19.51 10.44
CA THR A 213 8.62 20.09 11.50
C THR A 213 8.94 21.57 11.26
N ILE A 214 9.38 21.92 10.06
CA ILE A 214 9.75 23.30 9.68
C ILE A 214 8.53 24.23 9.72
N LEU A 215 7.40 23.74 9.20
CA LEU A 215 6.14 24.49 9.17
C LEU A 215 5.54 24.68 10.57
N ARG A 216 5.58 23.63 11.40
CA ARG A 216 5.09 23.67 12.79
C ARG A 216 5.90 24.61 13.68
N ASN A 217 7.20 24.64 13.48
CA ASN A 217 8.09 25.56 14.19
C ASN A 217 8.00 27.01 13.68
N GLY A 218 7.27 27.26 12.59
CA GLY A 218 7.16 28.60 11.99
C GLY A 218 8.47 29.11 11.36
N GLU A 219 9.37 28.19 11.04
CA GLU A 219 10.68 28.53 10.46
C GLU A 219 10.57 29.06 9.03
N VAL A 220 9.65 28.52 8.25
CA VAL A 220 9.38 28.92 6.86
C VAL A 220 7.88 28.77 6.57
N GLN A 221 7.31 29.72 5.81
CA GLN A 221 5.97 29.59 5.25
C GLN A 221 6.08 29.14 3.79
N ILE A 222 5.40 28.06 3.42
CA ILE A 222 5.35 27.54 2.03
C ILE A 222 3.94 27.76 1.48
N ILE A 223 3.83 28.35 0.30
CA ILE A 223 2.58 28.79 -0.32
C ILE A 223 2.52 28.18 -1.74
N VAL A 224 1.46 27.43 -2.05
CA VAL A 224 1.21 26.84 -3.38
C VAL A 224 -0.02 27.46 -4.00
N ASN A 225 0.15 28.11 -5.16
CA ASN A 225 -0.94 28.80 -5.88
C ASN A 225 -1.78 29.69 -4.95
N ASN A 226 -1.13 30.55 -4.17
CA ASN A 226 -1.66 31.50 -3.17
C ASN A 226 -2.22 30.87 -1.86
N ASP A 227 -2.29 29.55 -1.75
CA ASP A 227 -2.75 28.90 -0.53
C ASP A 227 -1.57 28.40 0.32
N PRO A 228 -1.55 28.65 1.64
CA PRO A 228 -0.48 28.15 2.51
C PRO A 228 -0.54 26.63 2.72
N CYS A 229 0.63 26.01 2.82
CA CYS A 229 0.76 24.65 3.29
C CYS A 229 0.63 24.62 4.82
N VAL A 230 -0.11 23.65 5.33
CA VAL A 230 -0.30 23.44 6.77
C VAL A 230 0.51 22.22 7.19
N ALA A 231 1.18 22.31 8.35
CA ALA A 231 1.92 21.18 8.90
C ALA A 231 0.98 19.97 9.14
N TYR A 232 1.43 18.80 8.73
CA TYR A 232 0.72 17.56 9.05
C TYR A 232 0.81 17.27 10.54
N GLU A 233 -0.30 16.82 11.12
CA GLU A 233 -0.38 16.41 12.52
C GLU A 233 -0.83 14.94 12.61
N HIS A 234 -0.13 14.15 13.41
CA HIS A 234 -0.53 12.79 13.70
C HIS A 234 -1.64 12.76 14.75
N CYS A 235 -2.72 12.03 14.50
CA CYS A 235 -3.79 11.80 15.48
C CYS A 235 -3.35 10.73 16.50
N VAL A 236 -2.51 11.13 17.45
CA VAL A 236 -1.82 10.28 18.42
C VAL A 236 -2.34 10.52 19.84
N TRP A 237 -2.37 9.47 20.66
CA TRP A 237 -2.68 9.59 22.10
C TRP A 237 -1.63 10.41 22.84
N GLY A 238 -2.05 11.13 23.86
CA GLY A 238 -1.15 11.88 24.72
C GLY A 238 -0.21 10.98 25.53
N SER A 239 0.93 11.51 25.96
CA SER A 239 1.92 10.80 26.80
C SER A 239 1.39 10.46 28.20
N ASN A 240 0.32 11.15 28.63
CA ASN A 240 -0.41 10.87 29.87
C ASN A 240 -1.34 9.65 29.78
N ARG A 241 -1.55 9.08 28.60
CA ARG A 241 -2.30 7.85 28.39
C ARG A 241 -1.36 6.65 28.45
N TRP A 242 -1.81 5.55 29.02
CA TRP A 242 -0.97 4.36 29.22
C TRP A 242 -1.82 3.10 29.33
N VAL A 243 -1.18 1.96 29.14
CA VAL A 243 -1.73 0.62 29.37
C VAL A 243 -0.87 -0.12 30.39
N ASN A 244 -1.46 -1.09 31.09
CA ASN A 244 -0.70 -1.96 32.01
C ASN A 244 -0.11 -3.16 31.27
N ASN A 245 1.15 -3.44 31.53
CA ASN A 245 1.85 -4.61 31.01
C ASN A 245 2.52 -5.36 32.17
N LYS A 246 2.50 -6.70 32.14
CA LYS A 246 3.06 -7.53 33.21
C LYS A 246 4.57 -7.35 33.38
N ARG A 247 5.31 -7.12 32.27
CA ARG A 247 6.78 -6.99 32.29
C ARG A 247 7.23 -5.56 32.54
N PHE A 248 6.61 -4.60 31.84
CA PHE A 248 7.07 -3.21 31.82
C PHE A 248 6.28 -2.28 32.75
N GLY A 249 5.27 -2.80 33.46
CA GLY A 249 4.36 -1.93 34.23
C GLY A 249 3.52 -1.04 33.33
N LYS A 250 3.51 0.27 33.59
CA LYS A 250 2.80 1.25 32.77
C LYS A 250 3.59 1.55 31.49
N ILE A 251 2.98 1.27 30.32
CA ILE A 251 3.54 1.63 29.02
C ILE A 251 2.78 2.86 28.51
N SER A 252 3.46 3.99 28.38
CA SER A 252 2.88 5.22 27.82
C SER A 252 2.45 5.03 26.37
N ALA A 253 1.40 5.74 25.96
CA ALA A 253 0.93 5.75 24.56
C ALA A 253 1.82 6.59 23.63
N LYS A 254 2.69 7.43 24.19
CA LYS A 254 3.65 8.24 23.43
C LYS A 254 4.94 8.40 24.22
N TYR A 255 6.05 8.15 23.56
CA TYR A 255 7.40 8.37 24.10
C TYR A 255 8.06 9.50 23.33
N ASP A 256 8.45 10.55 23.99
CA ASP A 256 9.35 11.56 23.43
C ASP A 256 10.79 11.06 23.51
N ILE A 257 11.58 11.32 22.47
CA ILE A 257 12.93 10.80 22.29
C ILE A 257 13.91 11.95 22.25
N ASN A 258 14.95 11.88 23.08
CA ASN A 258 16.11 12.76 23.05
C ASN A 258 17.31 11.97 23.58
N HIS A 259 18.00 11.25 22.71
CA HIS A 259 19.06 10.33 23.07
C HIS A 259 20.29 10.55 22.20
N VAL A 260 21.47 10.60 22.81
CA VAL A 260 22.77 10.67 22.13
C VAL A 260 23.39 9.29 22.15
N LEU A 261 23.61 8.72 20.96
CA LEU A 261 24.30 7.44 20.80
C LEU A 261 25.80 7.62 21.05
N THR A 262 26.41 8.53 20.31
CA THR A 262 27.83 8.84 20.39
C THR A 262 28.10 10.26 19.87
N THR A 263 29.36 10.71 20.01
CA THR A 263 29.81 12.01 19.48
C THR A 263 31.09 11.79 18.70
N HIS A 264 31.11 12.26 17.44
CA HIS A 264 32.29 12.15 16.59
C HIS A 264 32.76 13.52 16.08
N ARG A 265 34.07 13.64 15.88
CA ARG A 265 34.62 14.76 15.08
C ARG A 265 34.46 14.42 13.61
N ARG A 266 33.71 15.24 12.88
CA ARG A 266 33.41 15.03 11.47
C ARG A 266 33.82 16.19 10.59
N CYS A 267 34.25 15.88 9.39
CA CYS A 267 34.49 16.87 8.35
C CYS A 267 33.17 17.49 7.88
N ALA A 268 33.09 18.84 7.88
CA ALA A 268 31.90 19.55 7.42
C ALA A 268 31.59 19.34 5.92
N LYS A 269 32.62 19.02 5.11
CA LYS A 269 32.45 18.83 3.66
C LYS A 269 32.06 17.40 3.25
N CYS A 270 32.81 16.38 3.74
CA CYS A 270 32.60 14.99 3.30
C CYS A 270 32.07 14.07 4.38
N ARG A 271 31.86 14.55 5.61
CA ARG A 271 31.33 13.83 6.80
C ARG A 271 32.25 12.71 7.34
N SER A 272 33.42 12.51 6.76
CA SER A 272 34.37 11.51 7.28
C SER A 272 34.65 11.76 8.77
N ILE A 273 34.75 10.70 9.54
CA ILE A 273 35.18 10.76 10.95
C ILE A 273 36.66 11.15 10.97
N ILE A 274 37.01 12.10 11.80
CA ILE A 274 38.35 12.64 11.92
C ILE A 274 38.97 12.18 13.25
N PRO A 275 40.13 11.53 13.23
CA PRO A 275 40.87 11.17 14.45
C PRO A 275 41.14 12.38 15.33
N GLU A 276 41.25 12.17 16.64
CA GLU A 276 41.43 13.26 17.61
C GLU A 276 42.71 14.07 17.34
N ASN A 277 43.73 13.46 16.80
CA ASN A 277 45.04 14.07 16.53
C ASN A 277 45.13 14.80 15.19
N GLU A 278 44.07 14.78 14.34
CA GLU A 278 44.09 15.40 13.02
C GLU A 278 43.19 16.64 13.00
N ASN A 279 43.71 17.74 12.37
CA ASN A 279 42.99 18.99 12.16
C ASN A 279 42.65 19.27 10.70
N VAL A 280 42.95 18.31 9.81
CA VAL A 280 42.66 18.35 8.37
C VAL A 280 42.03 17.02 8.00
N CYS A 281 40.96 17.06 7.21
CA CYS A 281 40.32 15.83 6.79
C CYS A 281 41.23 15.01 5.85
N PRO A 282 41.58 13.77 6.17
CA PRO A 282 42.44 12.94 5.33
C PRO A 282 41.80 12.56 4.00
N SER A 283 40.45 12.58 3.94
CA SER A 283 39.72 12.19 2.72
C SER A 283 39.56 13.28 1.70
N CYS A 284 39.44 14.57 2.11
CA CYS A 284 39.13 15.67 1.18
C CYS A 284 39.93 16.95 1.43
N GLY A 285 40.85 16.97 2.40
CA GLY A 285 41.72 18.13 2.69
C GLY A 285 40.99 19.31 3.35
N CYS A 286 39.73 19.19 3.76
CA CYS A 286 38.98 20.25 4.40
C CYS A 286 39.47 20.47 5.84
N THR A 287 39.60 21.75 6.25
CA THR A 287 40.01 22.13 7.61
C THR A 287 38.84 22.42 8.54
N GLU A 288 37.59 22.48 8.02
CA GLU A 288 36.42 22.67 8.82
C GLU A 288 35.98 21.33 9.42
N ILE A 289 36.28 21.15 10.70
CA ILE A 289 35.97 19.95 11.50
C ILE A 289 35.02 20.36 12.61
N ARG A 290 33.95 19.60 12.77
CA ARG A 290 32.91 19.85 13.80
C ARG A 290 32.73 18.63 14.69
N SER A 291 32.43 18.85 15.95
CA SER A 291 31.92 17.83 16.86
C SER A 291 30.42 17.62 16.56
N VAL A 292 30.05 16.43 16.14
CA VAL A 292 28.68 16.07 15.75
C VAL A 292 28.18 14.98 16.69
N GLU A 293 27.12 15.27 17.40
CA GLU A 293 26.41 14.28 18.22
C GLU A 293 25.52 13.44 17.30
N GLU A 294 25.61 12.15 17.44
CA GLU A 294 24.67 11.20 16.84
C GLU A 294 23.43 11.14 17.73
N ARG A 295 22.63 12.19 17.64
CA ARG A 295 21.46 12.43 18.46
C ARG A 295 20.17 12.04 17.75
N ILE A 296 19.41 11.17 18.38
CA ILE A 296 18.05 10.80 17.95
C ILE A 296 17.08 11.69 18.74
N THR A 297 16.22 12.42 18.03
CA THR A 297 15.15 13.22 18.64
C THR A 297 13.80 12.92 17.98
N GLY A 298 12.72 13.39 18.62
CA GLY A 298 11.37 13.19 18.10
C GLY A 298 10.47 12.41 19.04
N TRP A 299 9.60 11.60 18.52
CA TRP A 299 8.67 10.81 19.31
C TRP A 299 8.13 9.60 18.54
N ILE A 300 7.71 8.55 19.28
CA ILE A 300 6.96 7.40 18.75
C ILE A 300 5.76 7.16 19.67
N GLY A 301 4.59 6.89 19.09
CA GLY A 301 3.37 6.72 19.87
C GLY A 301 2.30 5.89 19.16
N ILE A 302 1.13 5.85 19.75
CA ILE A 302 -0.01 5.04 19.30
C ILE A 302 -1.07 5.96 18.69
N GLN A 303 -1.40 5.72 17.44
CA GLN A 303 -2.49 6.39 16.73
C GLN A 303 -3.83 6.04 17.37
N ARG A 304 -4.76 7.00 17.45
CA ARG A 304 -6.06 6.83 18.12
C ARG A 304 -6.99 5.88 17.38
N PHE A 305 -6.88 5.80 16.05
CA PHE A 305 -7.72 4.94 15.21
C PHE A 305 -6.85 4.04 14.31
N ASP A 306 -7.49 3.10 13.61
CA ASP A 306 -6.79 2.17 12.74
C ASP A 306 -6.84 2.63 11.29
N ASP A 307 -5.68 2.84 10.68
CA ASP A 307 -5.54 3.16 9.26
C ASP A 307 -4.28 2.54 8.68
N ALA A 308 -4.42 1.81 7.56
CA ALA A 308 -3.31 1.11 6.92
C ALA A 308 -2.32 2.05 6.24
N SER A 309 -2.78 3.23 5.81
CA SER A 309 -1.98 4.21 5.08
C SER A 309 -1.23 5.18 5.98
N LEU A 310 -1.78 5.46 7.17
CA LEU A 310 -1.29 6.50 8.06
C LEU A 310 -0.33 6.00 9.15
N PHE A 311 -0.31 4.68 9.46
CA PHE A 311 0.66 4.16 10.43
C PHE A 311 2.04 3.99 9.81
N GLY A 312 3.05 3.98 10.67
CA GLY A 312 4.47 3.97 10.30
C GLY A 312 5.18 5.19 10.87
N ILE A 313 6.50 5.20 10.80
CA ILE A 313 7.33 6.24 11.42
C ILE A 313 7.89 7.15 10.32
N ASP A 314 7.63 8.44 10.42
CA ASP A 314 8.22 9.44 9.52
C ASP A 314 9.67 9.68 9.95
N LEU A 315 10.63 9.39 9.06
CA LEU A 315 12.05 9.56 9.30
C LEU A 315 12.51 10.89 8.71
N ILE A 316 13.04 11.75 9.57
CA ILE A 316 13.30 13.15 9.30
C ILE A 316 14.81 13.42 9.33
N ARG A 317 15.28 14.26 8.40
CA ARG A 317 16.63 14.79 8.39
C ARG A 317 16.60 16.30 8.15
N ASN A 318 17.21 17.06 9.05
CA ASN A 318 17.25 18.53 9.00
C ASN A 318 15.88 19.15 8.75
N GLY A 319 14.83 18.63 9.42
CA GLY A 319 13.45 19.10 9.35
C GLY A 319 12.64 18.63 8.13
N ARG A 320 13.25 17.92 7.16
CA ARG A 320 12.57 17.30 6.03
C ARG A 320 12.34 15.81 6.27
N ALA A 321 11.11 15.31 6.13
CA ALA A 321 10.85 13.88 6.10
C ALA A 321 11.41 13.26 4.81
N ILE A 322 12.46 12.46 4.96
CA ILE A 322 13.10 11.68 3.89
C ILE A 322 12.24 10.46 3.57
N LYS A 323 11.76 9.76 4.61
CA LYS A 323 10.88 8.61 4.48
C LYS A 323 9.60 8.84 5.26
N ILE A 324 8.46 8.79 4.59
CA ILE A 324 7.15 8.95 5.20
C ILE A 324 6.58 7.58 5.50
N GLY A 325 6.14 7.38 6.75
CA GLY A 325 5.47 6.16 7.19
C GLY A 325 6.33 4.90 7.03
N GLU A 326 7.61 4.96 7.40
CA GLU A 326 8.51 3.80 7.35
C GLU A 326 7.96 2.66 8.21
N LYS A 327 7.85 1.49 7.61
CA LYS A 327 7.30 0.29 8.24
C LYS A 327 8.32 -0.83 8.33
N ARG A 328 9.05 -1.10 7.24
CA ARG A 328 9.94 -2.26 7.15
C ARG A 328 11.03 -2.24 8.18
N ALA A 329 11.71 -1.10 8.34
CA ALA A 329 12.80 -0.96 9.31
C ALA A 329 12.35 -1.23 10.77
N PHE A 330 11.06 -1.04 11.08
CA PHE A 330 10.53 -1.17 12.44
C PHE A 330 9.70 -2.44 12.67
N PHE A 331 9.05 -2.97 11.64
CA PHE A 331 8.05 -4.04 11.77
C PHE A 331 8.39 -5.31 11.00
N GLU A 332 9.54 -5.35 10.32
CA GLU A 332 10.14 -6.56 9.76
C GLU A 332 11.44 -6.87 10.52
N PHE A 333 11.72 -8.14 10.69
CA PHE A 333 12.95 -8.65 11.32
C PHE A 333 13.50 -9.77 10.48
N THR A 334 14.81 -9.75 10.24
CA THR A 334 15.51 -10.84 9.57
C THR A 334 16.30 -11.61 10.63
N ASP A 335 16.00 -12.89 10.79
CA ASP A 335 16.68 -13.74 11.75
C ASP A 335 18.08 -14.17 11.27
N GLU A 336 18.81 -14.93 12.10
CA GLU A 336 20.15 -15.43 11.80
C GLU A 336 20.19 -16.32 10.54
N PHE A 337 19.06 -16.91 10.17
CA PHE A 337 18.91 -17.78 9.00
C PHE A 337 18.46 -17.01 7.74
N GLN A 338 18.56 -15.67 7.73
CA GLN A 338 18.12 -14.78 6.65
C GLN A 338 16.61 -14.88 6.35
N LYS A 339 15.80 -15.37 7.29
CA LYS A 339 14.35 -15.43 7.14
C LYS A 339 13.72 -14.12 7.58
N GLU A 340 12.93 -13.51 6.69
CA GLU A 340 12.16 -12.33 7.02
C GLU A 340 10.93 -12.69 7.87
N ILE A 341 10.79 -12.06 9.03
CA ILE A 341 9.66 -12.19 9.95
C ILE A 341 8.92 -10.86 9.96
N LYS A 342 7.67 -10.87 9.57
CA LYS A 342 6.77 -9.70 9.70
C LYS A 342 6.22 -9.67 11.12
N ASP A 343 6.79 -8.83 11.96
CA ASP A 343 6.44 -8.71 13.37
C ASP A 343 5.12 -7.96 13.61
N TYR A 344 4.83 -7.00 12.75
CA TYR A 344 3.66 -6.16 12.84
C TYR A 344 2.92 -6.21 11.50
N PRO A 345 1.59 -6.13 11.49
CA PRO A 345 0.85 -6.18 10.24
C PRO A 345 1.17 -4.94 9.37
N ILE A 346 1.98 -5.13 8.33
CA ILE A 346 2.42 -4.07 7.41
C ILE A 346 1.30 -3.67 6.45
N ASP A 347 0.55 -4.66 5.97
CA ASP A 347 -0.54 -4.50 4.99
C ASP A 347 -1.93 -4.61 5.65
N SER A 348 -2.01 -4.44 6.96
CA SER A 348 -3.24 -4.54 7.73
C SER A 348 -3.83 -3.17 8.04
N PRO A 349 -5.16 -3.01 8.06
CA PRO A 349 -5.83 -1.80 8.53
C PRO A 349 -5.69 -1.57 10.05
N TYR A 350 -5.00 -2.43 10.77
CA TYR A 350 -4.89 -2.40 12.24
C TYR A 350 -3.56 -1.84 12.76
N GLY A 351 -2.74 -1.27 11.90
CA GLY A 351 -1.49 -0.62 12.31
C GLY A 351 -1.76 0.68 13.09
N ARG A 352 -1.07 0.86 14.25
CA ARG A 352 -1.26 2.02 15.13
C ARG A 352 0.01 2.71 15.56
N ILE A 353 1.18 2.12 15.37
CA ILE A 353 2.43 2.75 15.76
C ILE A 353 2.78 3.80 14.72
N VAL A 354 2.89 5.04 15.16
CA VAL A 354 3.25 6.22 14.38
C VAL A 354 4.35 6.99 15.08
N GLY A 355 5.06 7.84 14.36
CA GLY A 355 6.10 8.67 14.96
C GLY A 355 6.73 9.63 13.98
N GLU A 356 7.45 10.59 14.54
CA GLU A 356 8.37 11.48 13.83
C GLU A 356 9.75 11.35 14.51
N VAL A 357 10.73 10.80 13.79
CA VAL A 357 12.06 10.54 14.34
C VAL A 357 13.10 11.25 13.48
N HIS A 358 13.88 12.12 14.11
CA HIS A 358 14.95 12.88 13.48
C HIS A 358 16.26 12.09 13.57
N LEU A 359 16.87 11.86 12.41
CA LEU A 359 18.11 11.13 12.22
C LEU A 359 19.08 11.99 11.40
N ASP A 360 19.36 13.23 11.86
CA ASP A 360 20.13 14.22 11.10
C ASP A 360 21.58 13.78 10.83
N PHE A 361 22.11 12.91 11.69
CA PHE A 361 23.45 12.33 11.57
C PHE A 361 23.56 11.17 10.57
N VAL A 362 22.46 10.52 10.22
CA VAL A 362 22.44 9.38 9.29
C VAL A 362 22.54 9.86 7.84
N PRO A 363 23.48 9.29 7.03
CA PRO A 363 23.58 9.66 5.62
C PRO A 363 22.35 9.21 4.82
N VAL A 364 22.04 9.97 3.77
CA VAL A 364 20.94 9.68 2.83
C VAL A 364 21.50 9.30 1.45
N ASP A 365 20.65 8.70 0.63
CA ASP A 365 20.97 8.43 -0.76
C ASP A 365 21.08 9.71 -1.61
N PHE A 366 21.58 9.57 -2.83
CA PHE A 366 21.83 10.68 -3.75
C PHE A 366 20.55 11.50 -4.07
N LEU A 367 19.40 10.85 -4.14
CA LEU A 367 18.11 11.48 -4.44
C LEU A 367 17.31 11.87 -3.19
N LYS A 368 17.85 11.64 -2.00
CA LYS A 368 17.17 11.85 -0.70
C LYS A 368 15.81 11.14 -0.59
N GLN A 369 15.73 9.95 -1.19
CA GLN A 369 14.53 9.10 -1.14
C GLN A 369 14.57 8.07 -0.02
N ASP A 370 15.77 7.77 0.49
CA ASP A 370 15.96 6.88 1.63
C ASP A 370 17.28 7.21 2.38
N PHE A 371 17.39 6.69 3.58
CA PHE A 371 18.64 6.68 4.34
C PHE A 371 19.56 5.56 3.83
N GLN A 372 20.88 5.73 4.02
CA GLN A 372 21.84 4.65 3.71
C GLN A 372 21.74 3.56 4.79
N ARG A 373 20.87 2.58 4.53
CA ARG A 373 20.50 1.53 5.49
C ARG A 373 21.65 0.60 5.89
N SER A 374 22.73 0.57 5.11
CA SER A 374 23.96 -0.18 5.41
C SER A 374 24.96 0.60 6.26
N SER A 375 24.70 1.87 6.57
CA SER A 375 25.60 2.65 7.41
C SER A 375 25.52 2.25 8.88
N GLU A 376 26.62 2.38 9.60
CA GLU A 376 26.70 2.09 11.03
C GLU A 376 25.74 3.00 11.83
N GLU A 377 25.67 4.28 11.44
CA GLU A 377 24.76 5.26 12.06
C GLU A 377 23.29 4.81 11.96
N TRP A 378 22.88 4.26 10.80
CA TRP A 378 21.54 3.71 10.62
C TRP A 378 21.29 2.50 11.50
N MET A 379 22.23 1.53 11.50
CA MET A 379 22.09 0.31 12.29
C MET A 379 21.98 0.60 13.78
N ASN A 380 22.81 1.51 14.29
CA ASN A 380 22.81 1.94 15.70
C ASN A 380 21.48 2.65 16.06
N ALA A 381 20.99 3.53 15.19
CA ALA A 381 19.71 4.24 15.39
C ALA A 381 18.52 3.26 15.45
N ILE A 382 18.43 2.32 14.50
CA ILE A 382 17.35 1.34 14.46
C ILE A 382 17.45 0.37 15.64
N SER A 383 18.65 -0.06 16.00
CA SER A 383 18.87 -0.91 17.19
C SER A 383 18.36 -0.24 18.48
N TYR A 384 18.63 1.05 18.65
CA TYR A 384 18.10 1.80 19.80
C TYR A 384 16.56 1.89 19.78
N LEU A 385 15.96 2.23 18.65
CA LEU A 385 14.54 2.49 18.53
C LEU A 385 13.68 1.22 18.60
N ARG A 386 14.14 0.12 18.01
CA ARG A 386 13.39 -1.12 17.79
C ARG A 386 13.97 -2.33 18.51
N GLY A 387 15.27 -2.32 18.81
CA GLY A 387 16.02 -3.48 19.28
C GLY A 387 16.40 -4.46 18.16
N ASN A 388 17.19 -5.47 18.51
CA ASN A 388 17.79 -6.43 17.58
C ASN A 388 17.11 -7.81 17.62
N SER A 389 15.89 -7.91 18.12
CA SER A 389 15.11 -9.14 18.16
C SER A 389 13.74 -8.94 17.52
N SER A 390 12.99 -10.01 17.29
CA SER A 390 11.60 -9.94 16.91
C SER A 390 10.75 -9.18 17.95
N LEU A 391 9.72 -8.46 17.52
CA LEU A 391 8.75 -7.83 18.42
C LEU A 391 7.77 -8.85 19.03
N GLN A 392 7.70 -10.06 18.49
CA GLN A 392 6.83 -11.11 18.98
C GLN A 392 7.37 -11.71 20.29
N PRO A 393 6.59 -11.75 21.38
CA PRO A 393 7.09 -12.02 22.72
C PRO A 393 7.58 -13.44 22.96
N LYS A 394 7.32 -14.37 22.03
CA LYS A 394 7.73 -15.79 22.14
C LYS A 394 8.97 -16.11 21.30
N GLN A 395 9.49 -15.16 20.57
CA GLN A 395 10.67 -15.33 19.74
C GLN A 395 11.95 -15.12 20.57
N GLU A 396 13.02 -15.73 20.11
CA GLU A 396 14.34 -15.63 20.74
C GLU A 396 14.81 -14.18 20.87
N GLY A 397 15.45 -13.84 21.99
CA GLY A 397 15.92 -12.49 22.31
C GLY A 397 14.83 -11.45 22.63
N ALA A 398 13.54 -11.79 22.50
CA ALA A 398 12.45 -10.86 22.81
C ALA A 398 12.35 -10.53 24.32
N ASP A 399 12.82 -11.43 25.17
CA ASP A 399 12.89 -11.26 26.62
C ASP A 399 13.94 -10.22 27.05
N GLN A 400 14.90 -9.91 26.18
CA GLN A 400 15.94 -8.89 26.42
C GLN A 400 15.62 -7.56 25.74
N ASN A 401 14.62 -7.51 24.82
CA ASN A 401 14.29 -6.29 24.10
C ASN A 401 13.51 -5.31 24.99
N GLU A 402 14.07 -4.11 25.19
CA GLU A 402 13.49 -3.02 25.97
C GLU A 402 13.29 -1.73 25.14
N SER A 403 13.41 -1.85 23.83
CA SER A 403 13.26 -0.71 22.92
C SER A 403 11.86 -0.08 22.97
N ILE A 404 11.75 1.16 22.51
CA ILE A 404 10.50 1.93 22.52
C ILE A 404 9.44 1.21 21.67
N VAL A 405 9.81 0.79 20.44
CA VAL A 405 8.87 0.12 19.53
C VAL A 405 8.43 -1.23 20.10
N PHE A 406 9.33 -1.97 20.76
CA PHE A 406 8.97 -3.22 21.42
C PHE A 406 7.96 -2.99 22.56
N LYS A 407 8.20 -2.02 23.43
CA LYS A 407 7.28 -1.66 24.52
C LYS A 407 5.91 -1.29 23.97
N LEU A 408 5.85 -0.40 22.98
CA LEU A 408 4.57 0.00 22.35
C LEU A 408 3.85 -1.20 21.72
N TYR A 409 4.56 -2.06 21.00
CA TYR A 409 3.97 -3.26 20.44
C TYR A 409 3.41 -4.20 21.53
N GLN A 410 4.16 -4.46 22.61
CA GLN A 410 3.71 -5.31 23.70
C GLN A 410 2.48 -4.74 24.44
N GLY A 411 2.45 -3.42 24.63
CA GLY A 411 1.34 -2.75 25.31
C GLY A 411 0.05 -2.70 24.49
N TYR A 412 0.18 -2.37 23.21
CA TYR A 412 -0.98 -1.93 22.42
C TYR A 412 -1.49 -2.93 21.35
N ARG A 413 -0.83 -4.06 21.14
CA ARG A 413 -1.26 -5.08 20.15
C ARG A 413 -2.64 -5.67 20.40
N LYS A 414 -3.17 -5.59 21.63
CA LYS A 414 -4.44 -6.18 22.03
C LYS A 414 -5.55 -5.17 22.37
N VAL A 415 -5.31 -3.87 22.22
CA VAL A 415 -6.30 -2.84 22.60
C VAL A 415 -7.65 -2.91 21.86
N ARG A 416 -7.75 -3.71 20.82
CA ARG A 416 -9.00 -3.99 20.10
C ARG A 416 -9.70 -5.27 20.56
N THR A 417 -9.08 -6.07 21.41
CA THR A 417 -9.66 -7.34 21.87
C THR A 417 -10.72 -7.05 22.91
N ALA A 418 -11.93 -7.53 22.72
CA ALA A 418 -13.00 -7.43 23.70
C ALA A 418 -12.55 -8.02 25.04
N GLY A 419 -12.90 -7.34 26.14
CA GLY A 419 -12.46 -7.71 27.50
C GLY A 419 -11.10 -7.13 27.91
N THR A 420 -10.36 -6.44 27.05
CA THR A 420 -9.26 -5.57 27.43
C THR A 420 -9.83 -4.24 27.87
N THR A 421 -9.52 -3.82 29.11
CA THR A 421 -10.01 -2.55 29.67
C THR A 421 -9.16 -1.36 29.25
N ASP A 422 -7.90 -1.61 28.89
CA ASP A 422 -6.93 -0.57 28.62
C ASP A 422 -7.11 -0.03 27.18
N MET A 423 -7.55 1.22 27.06
CA MET A 423 -7.66 1.99 25.79
C MET A 423 -8.55 1.35 24.71
N TYR A 424 -9.49 0.52 25.10
CA TYR A 424 -10.51 -0.02 24.23
C TYR A 424 -11.62 1.02 24.01
N MET A 425 -11.73 1.59 22.84
CA MET A 425 -12.77 2.56 22.48
C MET A 425 -14.08 1.85 22.14
N GLY A 426 -15.12 2.15 22.89
CA GLY A 426 -16.40 1.50 22.75
C GLY A 426 -17.50 2.15 23.59
N TYR A 427 -18.52 1.37 23.83
CA TYR A 427 -19.61 1.67 24.77
C TYR A 427 -20.01 0.39 25.48
N TRP A 428 -20.64 0.51 26.62
CA TRP A 428 -21.16 -0.66 27.35
C TRP A 428 -22.51 -1.07 26.76
N ASP A 429 -22.57 -2.27 26.18
CA ASP A 429 -23.85 -2.84 25.71
C ASP A 429 -24.62 -3.44 26.90
N LYS A 430 -25.77 -2.84 27.20
CA LYS A 430 -26.62 -3.28 28.31
C LYS A 430 -27.28 -4.65 28.05
N VAL A 431 -27.44 -5.03 26.78
CA VAL A 431 -28.12 -6.29 26.41
C VAL A 431 -27.17 -7.47 26.53
N GLU A 432 -25.93 -7.29 26.04
CA GLU A 432 -24.90 -8.33 26.09
C GLU A 432 -24.07 -8.29 27.40
N GLY A 433 -24.23 -7.23 28.19
CA GLY A 433 -23.56 -7.09 29.49
C GLY A 433 -22.04 -6.91 29.37
N GLY A 434 -21.56 -6.25 28.32
CA GLY A 434 -20.13 -6.11 28.04
C GLY A 434 -19.76 -4.92 27.15
N PRO A 435 -18.45 -4.63 27.03
CA PRO A 435 -17.97 -3.56 26.16
C PRO A 435 -18.12 -3.93 24.68
N LYS A 436 -18.64 -3.01 23.88
CA LYS A 436 -18.78 -3.12 22.43
C LYS A 436 -18.00 -2.02 21.72
N ARG A 437 -17.21 -2.37 20.68
CA ARG A 437 -16.38 -1.41 19.97
C ARG A 437 -17.22 -0.43 19.15
N ILE A 438 -16.75 0.81 19.05
CA ILE A 438 -17.32 1.79 18.11
C ILE A 438 -17.15 1.34 16.66
N SER A 439 -18.04 1.80 15.78
CA SER A 439 -17.95 1.55 14.34
C SER A 439 -16.83 2.38 13.70
N ARG A 440 -16.40 1.94 12.51
CA ARG A 440 -15.43 2.72 11.71
C ARG A 440 -15.95 4.10 11.27
N ASP A 441 -17.25 4.27 11.16
CA ASP A 441 -17.83 5.55 10.77
C ASP A 441 -17.72 6.57 11.91
N VAL A 442 -17.87 6.15 13.15
CA VAL A 442 -17.58 6.98 14.33
C VAL A 442 -16.09 7.35 14.37
N GLU A 443 -15.17 6.40 14.12
CA GLU A 443 -13.73 6.70 14.05
C GLU A 443 -13.43 7.76 12.97
N LYS A 444 -14.05 7.66 11.78
CA LYS A 444 -13.88 8.65 10.69
C LYS A 444 -14.47 10.02 11.04
N GLU A 445 -15.62 10.05 11.70
CA GLU A 445 -16.22 11.31 12.19
C GLU A 445 -15.28 12.02 13.17
N TYR A 446 -14.76 11.29 14.16
CA TYR A 446 -13.82 11.81 15.13
C TYR A 446 -12.53 12.31 14.46
N TYR A 447 -12.02 11.56 13.48
CA TYR A 447 -10.83 11.97 12.73
C TYR A 447 -11.09 13.23 11.87
N SER A 448 -12.26 13.39 11.27
CA SER A 448 -12.59 14.63 10.53
C SER A 448 -12.66 15.86 11.45
N LYS A 449 -13.16 15.71 12.67
CA LYS A 449 -13.14 16.75 13.69
C LYS A 449 -11.71 17.05 14.20
N PHE A 450 -10.87 16.02 14.31
CA PHE A 450 -9.44 16.21 14.59
C PHE A 450 -8.77 17.05 13.50
N LEU A 451 -9.00 16.76 12.22
CA LEU A 451 -8.47 17.54 11.10
C LEU A 451 -8.98 19.00 11.08
N ALA A 452 -10.21 19.24 11.53
CA ALA A 452 -10.80 20.56 11.72
C ALA A 452 -10.26 21.30 12.96
N LYS A 453 -9.38 20.65 13.74
CA LYS A 453 -8.83 21.16 15.01
C LYS A 453 -9.89 21.53 16.05
N GLU A 454 -11.01 20.78 16.05
CA GLU A 454 -12.06 20.98 17.06
C GLU A 454 -11.54 20.66 18.48
N PRO A 455 -11.80 21.51 19.49
CA PRO A 455 -11.43 21.24 20.88
C PRO A 455 -11.98 19.90 21.37
N GLY A 456 -11.19 19.15 22.14
CA GLY A 456 -11.54 17.81 22.63
C GLY A 456 -11.29 16.70 21.62
N TYR A 457 -11.41 16.97 20.30
CA TYR A 457 -11.07 16.03 19.24
C TYR A 457 -9.63 16.17 18.76
N PHE A 458 -9.12 17.41 18.69
CA PHE A 458 -7.71 17.66 18.36
C PHE A 458 -6.78 17.16 19.49
N ASP A 459 -7.06 17.54 20.74
CA ASP A 459 -6.56 16.81 21.90
C ASP A 459 -7.29 15.45 22.03
N ASP A 460 -7.01 14.63 23.04
CA ASP A 460 -7.58 13.29 23.13
C ASP A 460 -8.80 13.18 24.08
N ALA A 461 -9.38 14.28 24.50
CA ALA A 461 -10.40 14.28 25.56
C ALA A 461 -11.69 13.55 25.14
N GLU A 462 -12.24 13.87 23.97
CA GLU A 462 -13.46 13.20 23.46
C GLU A 462 -13.19 11.73 23.07
N TRP A 463 -11.99 11.45 22.54
CA TRP A 463 -11.58 10.08 22.26
C TRP A 463 -11.45 9.25 23.54
N TRP A 464 -10.98 9.86 24.64
CA TRP A 464 -10.85 9.17 25.91
C TRP A 464 -12.19 8.82 26.55
N LYS A 465 -13.23 9.63 26.36
CA LYS A 465 -14.58 9.29 26.81
C LYS A 465 -15.06 7.94 26.26
N LEU A 466 -14.72 7.63 25.00
CA LEU A 466 -15.05 6.32 24.41
C LEU A 466 -14.35 5.14 25.12
N VAL A 467 -13.18 5.39 25.73
CA VAL A 467 -12.49 4.37 26.54
C VAL A 467 -13.16 4.23 27.91
N GLU A 468 -13.55 5.34 28.52
CA GLU A 468 -14.25 5.35 29.81
C GLU A 468 -15.63 4.70 29.70
N GLU A 469 -16.41 5.04 28.69
CA GLU A 469 -17.74 4.47 28.42
C GLU A 469 -17.70 2.97 28.14
N ALA A 470 -16.63 2.46 27.55
CA ALA A 470 -16.44 1.02 27.36
C ALA A 470 -16.05 0.29 28.64
N SER A 471 -15.44 0.98 29.61
CA SER A 471 -14.81 0.37 30.80
C SER A 471 -15.74 0.28 32.01
N VAL A 472 -16.75 1.12 32.07
CA VAL A 472 -17.63 1.23 33.25
C VAL A 472 -19.05 0.81 32.89
N PRO A 473 -19.62 -0.24 33.54
CA PRO A 473 -21.06 -0.48 33.43
C PRO A 473 -21.82 0.80 33.79
N PRO A 474 -22.84 1.19 33.03
CA PRO A 474 -23.64 2.35 33.39
C PRO A 474 -24.17 2.20 34.79
N ALA A 475 -24.04 3.25 35.61
CA ALA A 475 -24.57 3.26 36.96
C ALA A 475 -26.02 2.81 36.94
N THR A 476 -26.38 1.81 37.75
CA THR A 476 -27.76 1.35 37.85
C THR A 476 -28.59 2.51 38.40
N PRO A 477 -29.57 3.03 37.64
CA PRO A 477 -30.34 4.15 38.09
C PRO A 477 -31.06 3.79 39.41
N MET A 478 -30.94 4.66 40.41
CA MET A 478 -31.57 4.47 41.75
C MET A 478 -32.70 5.47 41.89
N ILE A 479 -33.75 5.06 42.59
CA ILE A 479 -34.86 5.89 42.95
C ILE A 479 -34.94 5.97 44.50
N THR A 480 -35.17 7.16 45.04
CA THR A 480 -35.35 7.38 46.48
C THR A 480 -36.81 7.22 46.82
N CYS A 481 -37.15 6.36 47.80
CA CYS A 481 -38.52 6.19 48.23
C CYS A 481 -39.04 7.48 48.91
N PRO A 482 -40.18 8.04 48.44
CA PRO A 482 -40.72 9.27 49.01
C PRO A 482 -41.23 9.08 50.46
N GLU A 483 -41.56 7.85 50.88
CA GLU A 483 -42.12 7.58 52.22
C GLU A 483 -41.06 7.36 53.28
N CYS A 484 -39.94 6.63 52.93
CA CYS A 484 -38.96 6.26 53.94
C CYS A 484 -37.54 6.68 53.65
N GLY A 485 -37.30 7.34 52.48
CA GLY A 485 -35.97 7.81 52.06
C GLY A 485 -34.98 6.74 51.59
N THR A 486 -35.37 5.45 51.58
CA THR A 486 -34.48 4.36 51.14
C THR A 486 -34.20 4.42 49.63
N GLN A 487 -32.95 4.20 49.24
CA GLN A 487 -32.52 4.08 47.85
C GLN A 487 -32.92 2.69 47.33
N ASN A 488 -33.66 2.64 46.21
CA ASN A 488 -34.08 1.42 45.53
C ASN A 488 -33.60 1.49 44.07
N LEU A 489 -33.58 0.33 43.39
CA LEU A 489 -33.37 0.31 41.95
C LEU A 489 -34.50 1.06 41.24
N ALA A 490 -34.20 1.89 40.22
CA ALA A 490 -35.25 2.61 39.47
C ALA A 490 -36.28 1.69 38.80
N GLU A 491 -35.95 0.40 38.63
CA GLU A 491 -36.83 -0.64 38.08
C GLU A 491 -37.66 -1.31 39.17
N ALA A 492 -37.40 -1.08 40.47
CA ALA A 492 -38.15 -1.67 41.56
C ALA A 492 -39.63 -1.23 41.48
N GLU A 493 -40.53 -2.17 41.67
CA GLU A 493 -41.96 -1.90 41.71
C GLU A 493 -42.43 -1.49 43.11
N VAL A 494 -41.70 -1.94 44.11
CA VAL A 494 -42.00 -1.65 45.53
C VAL A 494 -40.70 -1.27 46.28
N CYS A 495 -40.83 -0.45 47.30
CA CYS A 495 -39.71 -0.12 48.20
C CYS A 495 -39.32 -1.35 49.02
N SER A 496 -38.03 -1.69 49.03
CA SER A 496 -37.51 -2.83 49.81
C SER A 496 -37.66 -2.70 51.33
N THR A 497 -37.93 -1.48 51.83
CA THR A 497 -38.02 -1.22 53.27
C THR A 497 -39.44 -1.01 53.74
N CYS A 498 -40.28 -0.23 53.05
CA CYS A 498 -41.59 0.15 53.52
C CYS A 498 -42.74 -0.36 52.64
N ASN A 499 -42.41 -1.12 51.53
CA ASN A 499 -43.37 -1.62 50.55
C ASN A 499 -44.20 -0.55 49.81
N HIS A 500 -43.76 0.74 49.85
CA HIS A 500 -44.36 1.78 49.00
C HIS A 500 -44.29 1.36 47.53
N ILE A 501 -45.38 1.45 46.79
CA ILE A 501 -45.50 1.03 45.39
C ILE A 501 -44.99 2.17 44.49
N PHE A 502 -43.92 1.93 43.75
CA PHE A 502 -43.39 2.85 42.74
C PHE A 502 -44.09 2.69 41.37
N LYS A 503 -44.47 1.42 41.07
CA LYS A 503 -45.15 1.05 39.83
C LYS A 503 -46.30 0.15 40.16
N GLY A 504 -47.53 0.67 40.14
CA GLY A 504 -48.71 -0.03 40.50
C GLY A 504 -49.71 -0.20 39.34
N LYS A 505 -50.61 -1.18 39.48
CA LYS A 505 -51.82 -1.37 38.69
C LYS A 505 -53.02 -1.47 39.60
N ILE A 506 -54.20 -1.12 39.11
CA ILE A 506 -55.45 -1.27 39.86
C ILE A 506 -55.89 -2.72 39.81
N CYS A 507 -56.34 -3.27 40.93
CA CYS A 507 -56.87 -4.63 41.00
C CYS A 507 -58.04 -4.80 40.00
N VAL A 508 -58.05 -5.90 39.22
CA VAL A 508 -59.08 -6.20 38.21
C VAL A 508 -60.44 -6.46 38.82
N ASN A 509 -60.55 -6.73 40.16
CA ASN A 509 -61.78 -6.81 40.87
C ASN A 509 -62.25 -5.41 41.27
N GLU A 510 -63.30 -4.91 40.57
CA GLU A 510 -63.85 -3.57 40.75
C GLU A 510 -64.29 -3.25 42.20
N GLU A 511 -64.74 -4.27 42.97
CA GLU A 511 -65.10 -4.13 44.39
C GLU A 511 -63.87 -3.89 45.31
N CYS A 512 -62.70 -4.32 44.86
CA CYS A 512 -61.46 -4.10 45.61
C CYS A 512 -60.76 -2.75 45.28
N GLY A 513 -60.60 -2.39 44.02
CA GLY A 513 -60.14 -1.10 43.55
C GLY A 513 -58.77 -0.62 44.07
N LYS A 514 -58.01 -1.46 44.79
CA LYS A 514 -56.72 -1.11 45.39
C LYS A 514 -55.60 -1.20 44.41
N GLU A 515 -54.59 -0.32 44.56
CA GLU A 515 -53.38 -0.34 43.82
C GLU A 515 -52.44 -1.47 44.32
N ILE A 516 -51.92 -2.25 43.43
CA ILE A 516 -51.06 -3.40 43.69
C ILE A 516 -49.85 -3.33 42.74
N PRO A 517 -48.69 -3.97 43.04
CA PRO A 517 -47.54 -4.01 42.16
C PRO A 517 -47.90 -4.53 40.77
N VAL A 518 -47.30 -3.99 39.71
CA VAL A 518 -47.59 -4.38 38.33
C VAL A 518 -47.37 -5.89 38.12
N SER A 519 -46.36 -6.47 38.78
CA SER A 519 -46.02 -7.89 38.68
C SER A 519 -46.93 -8.83 39.49
N ALA A 520 -47.82 -8.29 40.34
CA ALA A 520 -48.71 -9.11 41.20
C ALA A 520 -49.61 -10.01 40.35
N VAL A 521 -49.49 -11.33 40.53
CA VAL A 521 -50.27 -12.37 39.86
C VAL A 521 -51.61 -12.54 40.57
N THR A 522 -51.68 -12.30 41.88
CA THR A 522 -52.86 -12.35 42.74
C THR A 522 -52.90 -11.06 43.53
N CYS A 523 -54.08 -10.49 43.73
CA CYS A 523 -54.27 -9.32 44.56
C CYS A 523 -54.01 -9.67 46.01
N PRO A 524 -53.06 -8.98 46.73
CA PRO A 524 -52.80 -9.28 48.15
C PRO A 524 -53.94 -8.88 49.07
N TYR A 525 -54.97 -8.15 48.59
CA TYR A 525 -56.08 -7.65 49.40
C TYR A 525 -57.37 -8.44 49.20
N CYS A 526 -57.65 -9.04 48.02
CA CYS A 526 -58.89 -9.76 47.71
C CYS A 526 -58.65 -11.10 47.00
N GLU A 527 -57.47 -11.54 46.88
CA GLU A 527 -57.04 -12.83 46.28
C GLU A 527 -57.50 -13.04 44.81
N ALA A 528 -58.01 -12.02 44.13
CA ALA A 528 -58.43 -12.12 42.74
C ALA A 528 -57.17 -12.30 41.85
N ASN A 529 -57.26 -13.24 40.90
CA ASN A 529 -56.24 -13.51 39.94
C ASN A 529 -56.09 -12.32 38.98
N GLN A 530 -54.87 -11.76 38.87
CA GLN A 530 -54.53 -10.55 38.14
C GLN A 530 -53.87 -10.84 36.78
N VAL A 531 -53.83 -12.09 36.36
CA VAL A 531 -53.15 -12.51 35.12
C VAL A 531 -54.08 -12.25 33.94
N PRO A 532 -53.79 -11.27 33.07
CA PRO A 532 -54.35 -11.24 31.73
C PRO A 532 -53.80 -12.46 30.96
N VAL A 533 -54.55 -12.95 30.00
CA VAL A 533 -54.09 -13.98 29.08
C VAL A 533 -52.75 -13.53 28.50
N VAL A 534 -51.66 -14.22 28.84
CA VAL A 534 -50.30 -13.82 28.47
C VAL A 534 -50.14 -13.99 26.96
N GLN A 535 -50.23 -12.88 26.25
CA GLN A 535 -49.74 -12.83 24.87
C GLN A 535 -48.23 -12.72 24.94
N THR A 536 -47.53 -13.78 24.52
CA THR A 536 -46.07 -13.84 24.52
C THR A 536 -45.49 -12.95 23.40
N PRO A 537 -44.36 -12.30 23.65
CA PRO A 537 -43.59 -11.66 22.59
C PRO A 537 -43.32 -12.68 21.46
N TRP A 538 -43.41 -12.23 20.24
CA TRP A 538 -43.21 -13.10 19.08
C TRP A 538 -42.02 -12.63 18.23
N THR A 539 -41.34 -13.58 17.61
CA THR A 539 -40.25 -13.30 16.66
C THR A 539 -40.83 -13.28 15.26
N CYS A 540 -40.55 -12.24 14.51
CA CYS A 540 -41.00 -12.12 13.13
C CYS A 540 -40.28 -13.17 12.27
N GLU A 541 -41.00 -14.02 11.58
CA GLU A 541 -40.43 -15.04 10.71
C GLU A 541 -39.79 -14.43 9.44
N VAL A 542 -40.25 -13.22 9.03
CA VAL A 542 -39.74 -12.51 7.87
C VAL A 542 -38.36 -11.92 8.13
N CYS A 543 -38.09 -11.26 9.27
CA CYS A 543 -36.85 -10.48 9.49
C CYS A 543 -36.14 -10.79 10.83
N GLY A 544 -36.61 -11.78 11.61
CA GLY A 544 -35.99 -12.17 12.87
C GLY A 544 -36.17 -11.18 14.03
N THR A 545 -36.86 -10.06 13.84
CA THR A 545 -37.05 -9.03 14.87
C THR A 545 -38.00 -9.53 15.95
N LYS A 546 -37.61 -9.42 17.23
CA LYS A 546 -38.51 -9.66 18.36
C LYS A 546 -39.51 -8.51 18.50
N ASN A 547 -40.79 -8.83 18.49
CA ASN A 547 -41.92 -7.92 18.60
C ASN A 547 -42.63 -8.06 19.95
N PRO A 548 -43.20 -6.97 20.49
CA PRO A 548 -43.93 -7.02 21.73
C PRO A 548 -45.15 -7.94 21.66
N ALA A 549 -45.55 -8.48 22.79
CA ALA A 549 -46.82 -9.21 22.93
C ALA A 549 -48.01 -8.35 22.50
N GLY A 550 -48.98 -8.96 21.83
CA GLY A 550 -50.19 -8.25 21.37
C GLY A 550 -50.08 -7.49 20.06
N THR A 551 -48.91 -7.36 19.45
CA THR A 551 -48.78 -6.79 18.12
C THR A 551 -48.96 -7.86 17.04
N THR A 552 -49.67 -7.53 15.97
CA THR A 552 -49.90 -8.43 14.82
C THR A 552 -49.01 -8.10 13.63
N VAL A 553 -48.28 -6.95 13.70
CA VAL A 553 -47.39 -6.46 12.64
C VAL A 553 -46.01 -6.22 13.21
N CYS A 554 -44.97 -6.64 12.48
CA CYS A 554 -43.60 -6.43 12.89
C CYS A 554 -43.21 -4.94 12.87
N LYS A 555 -42.57 -4.51 13.95
CA LYS A 555 -42.12 -3.09 14.10
C LYS A 555 -41.06 -2.71 13.07
N ASN A 556 -40.27 -3.67 12.57
CA ASN A 556 -39.15 -3.44 11.65
C ASN A 556 -39.60 -3.56 10.19
N CYS A 557 -39.99 -4.76 9.73
CA CYS A 557 -40.28 -5.00 8.31
C CYS A 557 -41.77 -4.83 7.93
N LYS A 558 -42.66 -4.52 8.88
CA LYS A 558 -44.10 -4.35 8.68
C LYS A 558 -44.83 -5.65 8.24
N GLY A 559 -44.14 -6.79 8.23
CA GLY A 559 -44.74 -8.09 7.94
C GLY A 559 -45.74 -8.52 9.04
N GLU A 560 -46.80 -9.19 8.66
CA GLU A 560 -47.80 -9.75 9.57
C GLU A 560 -47.24 -10.92 10.40
N LYS A 561 -47.74 -11.13 11.59
CA LYS A 561 -47.37 -12.26 12.44
C LYS A 561 -47.77 -13.60 11.77
N GLY A 562 -46.78 -14.46 11.54
CA GLY A 562 -46.92 -15.74 10.82
C GLY A 562 -46.75 -15.63 9.28
N ALA A 563 -46.41 -14.48 8.74
CA ALA A 563 -46.03 -14.35 7.33
C ALA A 563 -44.71 -15.06 7.08
N PRO A 564 -44.59 -15.88 6.02
CA PRO A 564 -43.35 -16.60 5.73
C PRO A 564 -42.22 -15.63 5.39
N ASN A 565 -40.97 -16.01 5.71
CA ASN A 565 -39.80 -15.25 5.30
C ASN A 565 -39.63 -15.36 3.78
N PRO A 566 -39.70 -14.23 3.02
CA PRO A 566 -39.57 -14.26 1.57
C PRO A 566 -38.16 -14.72 1.10
N LEU A 567 -37.17 -14.67 1.99
CA LEU A 567 -35.83 -15.22 1.74
C LEU A 567 -35.63 -16.62 2.34
N SER A 568 -36.69 -17.34 2.71
CA SER A 568 -36.56 -18.76 3.08
C SER A 568 -36.33 -19.64 1.85
N GLU A 569 -35.58 -20.73 2.02
CA GLU A 569 -35.30 -21.66 0.92
C GLU A 569 -36.60 -22.12 0.22
N THR A 570 -37.63 -22.44 0.97
CA THR A 570 -38.93 -22.90 0.44
C THR A 570 -39.66 -21.84 -0.39
N GLU A 571 -39.56 -20.56 -0.02
CA GLU A 571 -40.19 -19.49 -0.80
C GLU A 571 -39.37 -19.17 -2.06
N LEU A 572 -38.07 -19.09 -1.94
CA LEU A 572 -37.20 -18.75 -3.08
C LEU A 572 -37.19 -19.85 -4.14
N LEU A 573 -37.24 -21.12 -3.74
CA LEU A 573 -37.24 -22.24 -4.70
C LEU A 573 -38.56 -22.37 -5.48
N LYS A 574 -39.62 -21.67 -5.12
CA LYS A 574 -40.87 -21.64 -5.91
C LYS A 574 -40.71 -21.00 -7.28
N GLU A 575 -39.83 -20.01 -7.37
CA GLU A 575 -39.60 -19.17 -8.58
C GLU A 575 -38.20 -19.25 -9.12
N ALA A 576 -37.26 -19.84 -8.36
CA ALA A 576 -35.84 -19.91 -8.79
C ALA A 576 -35.64 -21.02 -9.84
N VAL A 577 -34.80 -20.76 -10.81
CA VAL A 577 -34.46 -21.70 -11.90
C VAL A 577 -33.14 -22.40 -11.55
N LYS A 578 -33.18 -23.73 -11.53
CA LYS A 578 -31.99 -24.55 -11.24
C LYS A 578 -30.99 -24.45 -12.38
N ASP A 579 -29.74 -24.27 -12.03
CA ASP A 579 -28.59 -24.39 -12.95
C ASP A 579 -27.92 -25.74 -12.72
N ASP A 580 -28.12 -26.67 -13.66
CA ASP A 580 -27.55 -28.02 -13.56
C ASP A 580 -26.05 -28.02 -13.85
N ASP A 581 -25.54 -27.07 -14.62
CA ASP A 581 -24.11 -26.93 -14.95
C ASP A 581 -23.30 -26.43 -13.72
N LEU A 582 -23.90 -25.64 -12.86
CA LEU A 582 -23.28 -25.18 -11.61
C LEU A 582 -23.61 -26.07 -10.40
N SER A 583 -24.48 -27.07 -10.59
CA SER A 583 -24.85 -28.01 -9.53
C SER A 583 -23.98 -29.27 -9.61
N THR A 584 -23.76 -29.94 -8.48
CA THR A 584 -23.06 -31.23 -8.44
C THR A 584 -23.49 -32.05 -7.23
N ASP A 585 -23.73 -33.37 -7.43
CA ASP A 585 -24.21 -34.25 -6.35
C ASP A 585 -23.09 -34.70 -5.39
N ASN A 586 -21.84 -34.54 -5.76
CA ASN A 586 -20.70 -35.02 -4.98
C ASN A 586 -19.54 -34.04 -5.00
N LEU A 587 -19.70 -32.91 -4.31
CA LEU A 587 -18.65 -31.92 -4.17
C LEU A 587 -17.67 -32.37 -3.08
N ILE A 588 -16.42 -32.54 -3.48
CA ILE A 588 -15.30 -32.95 -2.60
C ILE A 588 -14.06 -32.16 -2.98
N VAL A 589 -13.32 -31.68 -1.98
CA VAL A 589 -12.03 -30.99 -2.13
C VAL A 589 -10.96 -31.71 -1.31
N LYS A 590 -9.68 -31.54 -1.66
CA LYS A 590 -8.54 -32.00 -0.88
C LYS A 590 -8.24 -31.01 0.22
N LEU A 591 -8.13 -31.49 1.44
CA LEU A 591 -7.74 -30.73 2.63
C LEU A 591 -6.21 -30.63 2.74
N ALA A 592 -5.68 -29.74 3.57
CA ALA A 592 -4.24 -29.55 3.77
C ALA A 592 -3.48 -30.81 4.25
N ASN A 593 -4.17 -31.75 4.89
CA ASN A 593 -3.60 -33.03 5.32
C ASN A 593 -3.67 -34.13 4.24
N GLY A 594 -4.09 -33.79 3.01
CA GLY A 594 -4.23 -34.71 1.87
C GLY A 594 -5.51 -35.56 1.88
N GLN A 595 -6.33 -35.51 2.92
CA GLN A 595 -7.62 -36.21 2.98
C GLN A 595 -8.69 -35.49 2.16
N ALA A 596 -9.73 -36.21 1.73
CA ALA A 596 -10.90 -35.60 1.12
C ALA A 596 -11.78 -34.92 2.20
N SER A 597 -12.43 -33.83 1.82
CA SER A 597 -13.51 -33.25 2.62
C SER A 597 -14.71 -34.19 2.71
N ASN A 598 -15.65 -33.89 3.63
CA ASN A 598 -16.97 -34.50 3.56
C ASN A 598 -17.59 -34.19 2.18
N ALA A 599 -18.27 -35.19 1.61
CA ALA A 599 -19.02 -35.01 0.36
C ALA A 599 -20.41 -34.45 0.68
N PHE A 600 -20.86 -33.51 -0.16
CA PHE A 600 -22.27 -33.02 -0.09
C PHE A 600 -22.75 -32.63 -1.50
N SER A 601 -24.09 -32.59 -1.67
CA SER A 601 -24.68 -32.08 -2.91
C SER A 601 -24.69 -30.55 -2.91
N LEU A 602 -24.24 -29.93 -3.97
CA LEU A 602 -24.39 -28.50 -4.23
C LEU A 602 -25.50 -28.31 -5.27
N ASN A 603 -26.55 -27.60 -4.90
CA ASN A 603 -27.62 -27.22 -5.82
C ASN A 603 -27.60 -25.69 -6.03
N THR A 604 -27.43 -25.26 -7.24
CA THR A 604 -27.33 -23.84 -7.60
C THR A 604 -28.56 -23.42 -8.39
N TYR A 605 -29.08 -22.25 -8.06
CA TYR A 605 -30.29 -21.68 -8.66
C TYR A 605 -30.08 -20.19 -8.97
N TYR A 606 -30.75 -19.70 -10.01
CA TYR A 606 -30.88 -18.25 -10.27
C TYR A 606 -32.25 -17.77 -9.80
N SER A 607 -32.26 -16.71 -9.05
CA SER A 607 -33.49 -16.05 -8.62
C SER A 607 -34.11 -15.26 -9.77
N SER A 608 -35.40 -15.34 -9.94
CA SER A 608 -36.19 -14.55 -10.91
C SER A 608 -36.37 -13.09 -10.44
N ASN A 609 -36.23 -12.84 -9.13
CA ASN A 609 -36.40 -11.56 -8.48
C ASN A 609 -35.13 -11.15 -7.71
N SER A 610 -34.99 -9.86 -7.44
CA SER A 610 -33.89 -9.36 -6.60
C SER A 610 -34.01 -9.89 -5.17
N LEU A 611 -32.88 -10.37 -4.62
CA LEU A 611 -32.79 -10.88 -3.25
C LEU A 611 -32.64 -9.71 -2.28
N VAL A 612 -33.74 -9.19 -1.74
CA VAL A 612 -33.74 -8.04 -0.82
C VAL A 612 -33.98 -8.49 0.62
N SER A 613 -33.04 -8.15 1.52
CA SER A 613 -33.16 -8.44 2.94
C SER A 613 -34.34 -7.69 3.56
N PRO A 614 -35.33 -8.35 4.10
CA PRO A 614 -36.47 -7.69 4.77
C PRO A 614 -36.05 -6.92 6.04
N ALA A 615 -34.94 -7.28 6.63
CA ALA A 615 -34.40 -6.66 7.84
C ALA A 615 -33.66 -5.34 7.58
N THR A 616 -32.85 -5.29 6.52
CA THR A 616 -31.95 -4.15 6.22
C THR A 616 -32.37 -3.36 4.98
N GLY A 617 -33.20 -3.94 4.10
CA GLY A 617 -33.52 -3.38 2.79
C GLY A 617 -32.36 -3.51 1.78
N GLU A 618 -31.23 -4.12 2.16
CA GLU A 618 -30.09 -4.33 1.28
C GLU A 618 -30.37 -5.47 0.29
N ARG A 619 -29.87 -5.29 -0.90
CA ARG A 619 -29.90 -6.31 -1.94
C ARG A 619 -28.72 -7.25 -1.76
N LEU A 620 -28.94 -8.55 -1.81
CA LEU A 620 -27.94 -9.59 -1.60
C LEU A 620 -27.55 -10.23 -2.94
N PRO A 621 -26.25 -10.45 -3.22
CA PRO A 621 -25.82 -11.10 -4.46
C PRO A 621 -26.19 -12.58 -4.51
N MET A 622 -26.23 -13.25 -3.36
CA MET A 622 -26.65 -14.65 -3.23
C MET A 622 -26.98 -15.02 -1.80
N ILE A 623 -27.67 -16.14 -1.64
CA ILE A 623 -27.99 -16.73 -0.31
C ILE A 623 -27.62 -18.21 -0.34
N LEU A 624 -26.96 -18.67 0.74
CA LEU A 624 -26.60 -20.07 0.95
C LEU A 624 -27.47 -20.70 2.06
N PHE A 625 -28.11 -21.84 1.75
CA PHE A 625 -28.79 -22.69 2.71
C PHE A 625 -27.94 -23.93 2.96
N LYS A 626 -27.51 -24.09 4.21
CA LYS A 626 -26.52 -25.10 4.62
C LYS A 626 -27.26 -26.22 5.34
N HIS A 627 -27.28 -27.42 4.77
CA HIS A 627 -27.81 -28.64 5.36
C HIS A 627 -26.66 -29.63 5.64
N ILE A 628 -26.93 -30.74 6.33
CA ILE A 628 -25.87 -31.70 6.71
C ILE A 628 -25.23 -32.36 5.47
N ASP A 629 -26.03 -32.64 4.44
CA ASP A 629 -25.66 -33.40 3.24
C ASP A 629 -25.76 -32.60 1.94
N ARG A 630 -26.26 -31.37 2.01
CA ARG A 630 -26.39 -30.51 0.82
C ARG A 630 -26.25 -29.05 1.14
N VAL A 631 -25.87 -28.27 0.13
CA VAL A 631 -25.91 -26.81 0.15
C VAL A 631 -26.72 -26.32 -1.04
N SER A 632 -27.71 -25.45 -0.79
CA SER A 632 -28.44 -24.78 -1.86
C SER A 632 -27.97 -23.36 -1.98
N VAL A 633 -27.61 -22.91 -3.16
CA VAL A 633 -27.16 -21.53 -3.45
C VAL A 633 -28.16 -20.88 -4.39
N ILE A 634 -28.69 -19.72 -4.00
CA ILE A 634 -29.60 -18.93 -4.85
C ILE A 634 -28.91 -17.62 -5.19
N ILE A 635 -28.73 -17.35 -6.47
CA ILE A 635 -27.94 -16.24 -7.01
C ILE A 635 -28.88 -15.21 -7.66
N ASP A 636 -28.70 -13.91 -7.32
CA ASP A 636 -29.29 -12.80 -8.06
C ASP A 636 -28.27 -12.31 -9.09
N ASN A 637 -28.33 -12.85 -10.31
CA ASN A 637 -27.41 -12.51 -11.40
C ASN A 637 -27.52 -11.06 -11.90
N THR A 638 -28.57 -10.33 -11.49
CA THR A 638 -28.76 -8.90 -11.81
C THR A 638 -28.19 -7.97 -10.73
N HIS A 639 -27.56 -8.54 -9.70
CA HIS A 639 -26.96 -7.73 -8.61
C HIS A 639 -25.82 -6.84 -9.11
N PRO A 640 -25.70 -5.59 -8.62
CA PRO A 640 -24.62 -4.64 -9.02
C PRO A 640 -23.20 -5.21 -8.90
N LEU A 641 -22.96 -6.12 -7.97
CA LEU A 641 -21.68 -6.81 -7.80
C LEU A 641 -21.23 -7.52 -9.08
N PHE A 642 -22.17 -8.12 -9.79
CA PHE A 642 -21.91 -8.85 -11.03
C PHE A 642 -21.92 -7.92 -12.25
N ILE A 643 -22.88 -6.99 -12.32
CA ILE A 643 -23.11 -6.16 -13.50
C ILE A 643 -22.15 -4.97 -13.55
N LEU A 644 -21.91 -4.28 -12.40
CA LEU A 644 -21.10 -3.05 -12.36
C LEU A 644 -19.66 -3.31 -11.96
N CYS A 645 -19.42 -4.26 -11.03
CA CYS A 645 -18.07 -4.56 -10.56
C CYS A 645 -17.39 -5.67 -11.39
N GLY A 646 -18.13 -6.34 -12.28
CA GLY A 646 -17.59 -7.36 -13.19
C GLY A 646 -17.11 -8.66 -12.51
N LEU A 647 -17.59 -8.95 -11.28
CA LEU A 647 -17.25 -10.20 -10.59
C LEU A 647 -18.10 -11.34 -11.16
N SER A 648 -17.48 -12.50 -11.37
CA SER A 648 -18.18 -13.69 -11.84
C SER A 648 -19.07 -14.27 -10.74
N PRO A 649 -20.36 -14.57 -11.01
CA PRO A 649 -21.22 -15.27 -10.06
C PRO A 649 -20.64 -16.60 -9.60
N VAL A 650 -19.93 -17.32 -10.46
CA VAL A 650 -19.28 -18.60 -10.16
C VAL A 650 -18.13 -18.42 -9.17
N GLU A 651 -17.29 -17.38 -9.35
CA GLU A 651 -16.18 -17.11 -8.45
C GLU A 651 -16.66 -16.72 -7.05
N VAL A 652 -17.69 -15.89 -6.98
CA VAL A 652 -18.29 -15.49 -5.69
C VAL A 652 -18.94 -16.71 -5.01
N MET A 653 -19.70 -17.53 -5.75
CA MET A 653 -20.28 -18.77 -5.26
C MET A 653 -19.21 -19.74 -4.74
N ALA A 654 -18.15 -19.95 -5.52
CA ALA A 654 -17.04 -20.82 -5.11
C ALA A 654 -16.38 -20.33 -3.82
N SER A 655 -16.21 -19.01 -3.67
CA SER A 655 -15.64 -18.41 -2.45
C SER A 655 -16.54 -18.61 -1.22
N GLU A 656 -17.85 -18.43 -1.36
CA GLU A 656 -18.81 -18.62 -0.28
C GLU A 656 -18.93 -20.09 0.16
N VAL A 657 -18.98 -21.02 -0.81
CA VAL A 657 -19.00 -22.45 -0.53
C VAL A 657 -17.68 -22.92 0.08
N ALA A 658 -16.55 -22.37 -0.39
CA ALA A 658 -15.23 -22.63 0.21
C ALA A 658 -15.14 -22.15 1.67
N SER A 659 -15.76 -21.01 1.98
CA SER A 659 -15.85 -20.51 3.36
C SER A 659 -16.61 -21.49 4.26
N TYR A 660 -17.68 -22.05 3.76
CA TYR A 660 -18.44 -23.08 4.48
C TYR A 660 -17.62 -24.36 4.73
N ILE A 661 -16.91 -24.85 3.71
CA ILE A 661 -16.02 -26.01 3.85
C ILE A 661 -14.88 -25.73 4.84
N TYR A 662 -14.29 -24.53 4.75
CA TYR A 662 -13.25 -24.10 5.69
C TYR A 662 -13.75 -24.11 7.13
N ASP A 663 -14.97 -23.64 7.39
CA ASP A 663 -15.59 -23.66 8.71
C ASP A 663 -15.90 -25.07 9.21
N LEU A 664 -16.32 -25.98 8.34
CA LEU A 664 -16.54 -27.39 8.71
C LEU A 664 -15.24 -28.09 9.15
N HIS A 665 -14.12 -27.70 8.59
CA HIS A 665 -12.80 -28.30 8.86
C HIS A 665 -11.88 -27.35 9.65
N ARG A 666 -12.40 -26.60 10.62
CA ARG A 666 -11.66 -25.60 11.43
C ARG A 666 -10.40 -26.14 12.09
N VAL A 667 -10.34 -27.43 12.40
CA VAL A 667 -9.17 -28.08 12.99
C VAL A 667 -7.93 -27.96 12.09
N LEU A 668 -8.13 -27.80 10.77
CA LEU A 668 -7.08 -27.60 9.79
C LEU A 668 -6.80 -26.12 9.50
N ALA A 669 -7.57 -25.19 10.08
CA ALA A 669 -7.35 -23.76 9.91
C ALA A 669 -5.95 -23.38 10.44
N GLY A 670 -5.20 -22.61 9.65
CA GLY A 670 -3.82 -22.27 9.95
C GLY A 670 -2.78 -23.16 9.27
N ASN A 671 -3.15 -24.28 8.70
CA ASN A 671 -2.26 -25.05 7.85
C ASN A 671 -2.04 -24.30 6.50
N PRO A 672 -0.82 -24.24 5.94
CA PRO A 672 -0.53 -23.46 4.74
C PRO A 672 -1.40 -23.79 3.53
N GLY A 673 -1.81 -25.03 3.35
CA GLY A 673 -2.65 -25.48 2.23
C GLY A 673 -4.17 -25.41 2.51
N HIS A 674 -4.61 -24.96 3.69
CA HIS A 674 -6.03 -24.90 4.06
C HIS A 674 -6.50 -23.46 4.20
N THR A 675 -6.73 -22.81 3.08
CA THR A 675 -7.28 -21.45 2.97
C THR A 675 -8.55 -21.45 2.16
N ILE A 676 -9.42 -20.48 2.41
CA ILE A 676 -10.67 -20.31 1.64
C ILE A 676 -10.35 -20.20 0.14
N SER A 677 -9.35 -19.40 -0.22
CA SER A 677 -8.96 -19.20 -1.63
C SER A 677 -8.43 -20.48 -2.27
N ASN A 678 -7.66 -21.31 -1.54
CA ASN A 678 -7.17 -22.59 -2.07
C ASN A 678 -8.35 -23.57 -2.30
N ILE A 679 -9.29 -23.64 -1.36
CA ILE A 679 -10.49 -24.48 -1.49
C ILE A 679 -11.35 -24.01 -2.67
N ALA A 680 -11.59 -22.69 -2.80
CA ALA A 680 -12.33 -22.10 -3.92
C ALA A 680 -11.67 -22.41 -5.26
N TRP A 681 -10.34 -22.26 -5.34
CA TRP A 681 -9.57 -22.60 -6.53
C TRP A 681 -9.70 -24.07 -6.93
N GLN A 682 -9.61 -25.00 -5.97
CA GLN A 682 -9.80 -26.43 -6.24
C GLN A 682 -11.20 -26.72 -6.82
N MET A 683 -12.26 -26.09 -6.27
CA MET A 683 -13.63 -26.24 -6.77
C MET A 683 -13.78 -25.67 -8.17
N MET A 684 -13.31 -24.45 -8.43
CA MET A 684 -13.37 -23.83 -9.74
C MET A 684 -12.63 -24.67 -10.79
N ARG A 685 -11.42 -25.12 -10.48
CA ARG A 685 -10.63 -25.97 -11.39
C ARG A 685 -11.28 -27.31 -11.67
N LYS A 686 -11.90 -27.94 -10.69
CA LYS A 686 -12.44 -29.30 -10.81
C LYS A 686 -13.85 -29.34 -11.40
N TYR A 687 -14.70 -28.37 -11.03
CA TYR A 687 -16.13 -28.45 -11.34
C TYR A 687 -16.62 -27.38 -12.32
N TRP A 688 -15.94 -26.22 -12.41
CA TRP A 688 -16.44 -25.05 -13.15
C TRP A 688 -15.35 -24.33 -13.94
N PHE A 689 -14.31 -25.02 -14.38
CA PHE A 689 -13.19 -24.40 -15.08
C PHE A 689 -13.62 -23.65 -16.36
N ASP A 690 -14.60 -24.19 -17.08
CA ASP A 690 -15.18 -23.66 -18.32
C ASP A 690 -16.18 -22.50 -18.08
N LYS A 691 -16.59 -22.26 -16.84
CA LYS A 691 -17.59 -21.25 -16.45
C LYS A 691 -16.96 -20.00 -15.81
N VAL A 692 -15.68 -20.01 -15.52
CA VAL A 692 -14.97 -18.82 -14.99
C VAL A 692 -14.80 -17.80 -16.11
N GLU A 693 -15.17 -16.55 -15.84
CA GLU A 693 -15.19 -15.50 -16.87
C GLU A 693 -13.78 -15.14 -17.34
N ILE A 694 -13.61 -15.01 -18.67
CA ILE A 694 -12.32 -14.80 -19.33
C ILE A 694 -11.96 -13.31 -19.25
N SER A 695 -11.06 -12.90 -18.34
CA SER A 695 -10.51 -11.55 -18.29
C SER A 695 -9.20 -11.45 -19.11
N GLU A 696 -8.95 -10.29 -19.73
CA GLU A 696 -7.71 -10.03 -20.47
C GLU A 696 -6.47 -10.25 -19.59
N GLU A 697 -6.49 -9.76 -18.35
CA GLU A 697 -5.39 -9.90 -17.40
C GLU A 697 -5.09 -11.37 -17.07
N ASN A 698 -6.14 -12.18 -16.90
CA ASN A 698 -5.99 -13.59 -16.58
C ASN A 698 -5.40 -14.36 -17.79
N ILE A 699 -5.93 -14.12 -19.00
CA ILE A 699 -5.39 -14.72 -20.22
C ILE A 699 -3.93 -14.31 -20.42
N MET A 700 -3.57 -13.03 -20.23
CA MET A 700 -2.19 -12.58 -20.34
C MET A 700 -1.25 -13.30 -19.36
N LYS A 701 -1.65 -13.46 -18.12
CA LYS A 701 -0.86 -14.20 -17.10
C LYS A 701 -0.64 -15.65 -17.53
N ARG A 702 -1.69 -16.31 -18.02
CA ARG A 702 -1.60 -17.69 -18.51
C ARG A 702 -0.69 -17.82 -19.74
N CYS A 703 -0.77 -16.86 -20.68
CA CYS A 703 0.13 -16.81 -21.85
C CYS A 703 1.59 -16.69 -21.41
N TYR A 704 1.89 -15.75 -20.49
CA TYR A 704 3.24 -15.58 -19.95
C TYR A 704 3.75 -16.85 -19.26
N SER A 705 2.95 -17.43 -18.39
CA SER A 705 3.32 -18.67 -17.68
C SER A 705 3.61 -19.82 -18.62
N LEU A 706 2.76 -20.02 -19.65
CA LEU A 706 2.95 -21.08 -20.64
C LEU A 706 4.24 -20.86 -21.43
N LEU A 707 4.45 -19.68 -22.01
CA LEU A 707 5.64 -19.41 -22.85
C LEU A 707 6.93 -19.42 -22.03
N SER A 708 6.93 -18.94 -20.79
CA SER A 708 8.07 -19.07 -19.90
C SER A 708 8.43 -20.53 -19.63
N SER A 709 7.42 -21.35 -19.33
CA SER A 709 7.62 -22.79 -19.10
C SER A 709 8.14 -23.51 -20.35
N ILE A 710 7.62 -23.17 -21.54
CA ILE A 710 8.14 -23.72 -22.81
C ILE A 710 9.61 -23.33 -23.01
N LYS A 711 9.95 -22.05 -22.83
CA LYS A 711 11.32 -21.55 -22.99
C LYS A 711 12.30 -22.22 -22.01
N GLU A 712 11.90 -22.38 -20.76
CA GLU A 712 12.70 -23.06 -19.74
C GLU A 712 12.96 -24.53 -20.10
N GLN A 713 11.95 -25.24 -20.58
CA GLN A 713 12.11 -26.63 -21.00
C GLN A 713 12.99 -26.75 -22.27
N LEU A 714 12.80 -25.87 -23.24
CA LEU A 714 13.66 -25.86 -24.45
C LEU A 714 15.12 -25.58 -24.07
N ALA A 715 15.39 -24.70 -23.13
CA ALA A 715 16.73 -24.40 -22.65
C ALA A 715 17.42 -25.63 -22.05
N VAL A 716 16.68 -26.59 -21.52
CA VAL A 716 17.22 -27.84 -20.94
C VAL A 716 17.45 -28.92 -21.99
N VAL A 717 16.55 -29.04 -23.02
CA VAL A 717 16.59 -30.15 -24.00
C VAL A 717 17.43 -29.83 -25.22
N ILE A 718 17.76 -28.58 -25.51
CA ILE A 718 18.57 -28.16 -26.65
C ILE A 718 20.05 -28.56 -26.41
N ASP A 719 20.64 -29.31 -27.38
CA ASP A 719 22.04 -29.61 -27.36
C ASP A 719 22.93 -28.42 -27.84
N GLU A 720 24.23 -28.55 -27.71
CA GLU A 720 25.19 -27.49 -28.03
C GLU A 720 25.19 -27.10 -29.52
N ASN A 721 24.99 -28.05 -30.41
CA ASN A 721 24.96 -27.81 -31.86
C ASN A 721 23.70 -27.06 -32.29
N LEU A 722 22.56 -27.46 -31.76
CA LEU A 722 21.28 -26.77 -31.99
C LEU A 722 21.26 -25.40 -31.34
N SER A 723 21.89 -25.24 -30.16
CA SER A 723 22.03 -23.95 -29.47
C SER A 723 22.80 -22.96 -30.33
N ASP A 724 23.96 -23.38 -30.85
CA ASP A 724 24.77 -22.56 -31.77
C ASP A 724 24.03 -22.19 -33.07
N ARG A 725 23.33 -23.17 -33.65
CA ARG A 725 22.54 -22.97 -34.86
C ARG A 725 21.46 -21.91 -34.65
N PHE A 726 20.57 -22.10 -33.66
CA PHE A 726 19.45 -21.22 -33.39
C PHE A 726 19.90 -19.82 -32.96
N PHE A 727 20.99 -19.71 -32.18
CA PHE A 727 21.55 -18.41 -31.81
C PHE A 727 21.99 -17.61 -33.06
N ASN A 728 22.59 -18.25 -34.01
CA ASN A 728 23.06 -17.61 -35.25
C ASN A 728 21.93 -17.33 -36.26
N GLU A 729 20.79 -18.01 -36.16
CA GLU A 729 19.59 -17.79 -36.99
C GLU A 729 18.75 -16.58 -36.54
N MET A 730 19.01 -16.01 -35.38
CA MET A 730 18.32 -14.80 -34.92
C MET A 730 18.58 -13.63 -35.87
N SER A 731 17.52 -12.94 -36.30
CA SER A 731 17.61 -11.69 -37.04
C SER A 731 18.23 -10.56 -36.19
N GLU A 732 18.65 -9.46 -36.84
CA GLU A 732 19.20 -8.31 -36.15
C GLU A 732 18.23 -7.69 -35.11
N GLU A 733 16.93 -7.71 -35.41
CA GLU A 733 15.89 -7.23 -34.48
C GLU A 733 15.76 -8.17 -33.28
N GLN A 734 15.77 -9.47 -33.48
CA GLN A 734 15.73 -10.48 -32.43
C GLN A 734 16.99 -10.43 -31.55
N GLN A 735 18.16 -10.21 -32.14
CA GLN A 735 19.40 -10.00 -31.39
C GLN A 735 19.38 -8.72 -30.53
N LYS A 736 18.80 -7.63 -31.04
CA LYS A 736 18.61 -6.39 -30.27
C LYS A 736 17.62 -6.61 -29.12
N PHE A 737 16.51 -7.33 -29.38
CA PHE A 737 15.56 -7.69 -28.32
C PHE A 737 16.24 -8.53 -27.23
N PHE A 738 16.95 -9.58 -27.60
CA PHE A 738 17.70 -10.44 -26.70
C PHE A 738 18.71 -9.65 -25.86
N ALA A 739 19.50 -8.77 -26.47
CA ALA A 739 20.47 -7.93 -25.76
C ALA A 739 19.79 -7.03 -24.72
N ASN A 740 18.62 -6.46 -25.03
CA ASN A 740 17.86 -5.66 -24.11
C ASN A 740 17.28 -6.50 -22.95
N GLU A 741 16.78 -7.72 -23.23
CA GLU A 741 16.21 -8.59 -22.21
C GLU A 741 17.28 -9.09 -21.21
N ILE A 742 18.46 -9.48 -21.67
CA ILE A 742 19.53 -9.88 -20.74
C ILE A 742 20.00 -8.71 -19.86
N LEU A 743 20.05 -7.47 -20.39
CA LEU A 743 20.36 -6.29 -19.60
C LEU A 743 19.29 -5.98 -18.55
N LYS A 744 18.01 -6.12 -18.89
CA LYS A 744 16.91 -5.98 -17.91
C LYS A 744 17.00 -6.99 -16.76
N ASN A 745 17.54 -8.17 -17.03
CA ASN A 745 17.77 -9.23 -16.04
C ASN A 745 19.13 -9.11 -15.34
N ASN A 746 19.79 -7.94 -15.42
CA ASN A 746 21.10 -7.66 -14.82
C ASN A 746 22.23 -8.59 -15.29
N ILE A 747 22.14 -9.15 -16.48
CA ILE A 747 23.18 -9.97 -17.09
C ILE A 747 24.03 -9.07 -18.01
N PRO A 748 25.33 -8.92 -17.77
CA PRO A 748 26.20 -8.08 -18.60
C PRO A 748 26.40 -8.71 -19.99
N LEU A 749 26.49 -7.86 -21.03
CA LEU A 749 26.69 -8.30 -22.41
C LEU A 749 27.96 -9.15 -22.63
N SER A 750 28.97 -9.00 -21.75
CA SER A 750 30.18 -9.84 -21.79
C SER A 750 29.90 -11.34 -21.54
N ARG A 751 28.74 -11.71 -21.00
CA ARG A 751 28.33 -13.10 -20.74
C ARG A 751 27.54 -13.73 -21.92
N ILE A 752 27.36 -13.04 -23.04
CA ILE A 752 26.63 -13.61 -24.20
C ILE A 752 27.23 -14.94 -24.66
N GLY A 753 28.56 -15.08 -24.64
CA GLY A 753 29.23 -16.33 -24.99
C GLY A 753 28.84 -17.52 -24.08
N GLU A 754 28.60 -17.27 -22.81
CA GLU A 754 28.11 -18.29 -21.85
C GLU A 754 26.64 -18.64 -22.10
N LEU A 755 25.82 -17.63 -22.39
CA LEU A 755 24.39 -17.81 -22.66
C LEU A 755 24.16 -18.59 -23.98
N LYS A 756 25.05 -18.46 -24.95
CA LYS A 756 25.01 -19.19 -26.23
C LYS A 756 25.18 -20.71 -26.02
N SER A 757 25.86 -21.11 -24.93
CA SER A 757 26.08 -22.53 -24.62
C SER A 757 24.79 -23.19 -24.08
N LYS A 758 24.46 -24.37 -24.60
CA LYS A 758 23.40 -25.26 -24.11
C LYS A 758 22.02 -24.59 -23.96
N GLY A 759 21.60 -23.74 -24.89
CA GLY A 759 20.27 -23.16 -24.90
C GLY A 759 20.00 -22.08 -23.82
N ALA A 760 20.98 -21.66 -23.04
CA ALA A 760 20.83 -20.70 -21.95
C ALA A 760 20.31 -19.31 -22.42
N PHE A 761 20.33 -19.00 -23.70
CA PHE A 761 19.79 -17.79 -24.31
C PHE A 761 18.27 -17.86 -24.54
N ILE A 762 17.68 -19.05 -24.62
CA ILE A 762 16.27 -19.28 -24.97
C ILE A 762 15.27 -18.51 -24.06
N PRO A 763 15.45 -18.43 -22.75
CA PRO A 763 14.55 -17.65 -21.88
C PRO A 763 14.43 -16.18 -22.27
N TYR A 764 15.41 -15.62 -22.96
CA TYR A 764 15.54 -14.19 -23.28
C TYR A 764 15.21 -13.82 -24.70
N VAL A 765 14.86 -14.80 -25.58
CA VAL A 765 14.47 -14.53 -26.97
C VAL A 765 13.02 -14.04 -27.10
N PRO A 766 12.66 -13.34 -28.21
CA PRO A 766 11.27 -12.99 -28.48
C PRO A 766 10.37 -14.24 -28.53
N ASN A 767 9.09 -14.07 -28.24
CA ASN A 767 8.13 -15.19 -28.26
C ASN A 767 7.97 -15.83 -29.64
N GLU A 768 8.04 -15.01 -30.69
CA GLU A 768 8.02 -15.48 -32.08
C GLU A 768 9.16 -16.45 -32.41
N PHE A 769 10.29 -16.35 -31.74
CA PHE A 769 11.42 -17.25 -31.97
C PHE A 769 11.14 -18.68 -31.49
N VAL A 770 10.22 -18.86 -30.54
CA VAL A 770 9.75 -20.18 -30.10
C VAL A 770 9.02 -20.89 -31.21
N LEU A 771 8.23 -20.17 -32.05
CA LEU A 771 7.54 -20.72 -33.23
C LEU A 771 8.54 -21.18 -34.27
N HIS A 772 9.61 -20.43 -34.51
CA HIS A 772 10.68 -20.82 -35.43
C HIS A 772 11.36 -22.13 -34.97
N ILE A 773 11.67 -22.28 -33.69
CA ILE A 773 12.25 -23.51 -33.12
C ILE A 773 11.28 -24.68 -33.28
N LEU A 774 9.96 -24.46 -33.06
CA LEU A 774 8.94 -25.49 -33.25
C LEU A 774 8.90 -26.03 -34.71
N GLU A 775 8.98 -25.15 -35.69
CA GLU A 775 8.98 -25.51 -37.10
C GLU A 775 10.25 -26.28 -37.53
N GLU A 776 11.41 -25.78 -37.08
CA GLU A 776 12.71 -26.32 -37.48
C GLU A 776 13.10 -27.62 -36.75
N SER A 777 12.55 -27.79 -35.50
CA SER A 777 12.92 -28.94 -34.66
C SER A 777 11.73 -29.41 -33.80
N PRO A 778 10.64 -29.92 -34.44
CA PRO A 778 9.43 -30.33 -33.71
C PRO A 778 9.67 -31.43 -32.68
N THR A 779 10.67 -32.27 -32.84
CA THR A 779 11.04 -33.32 -31.87
C THR A 779 11.49 -32.79 -30.51
N LEU A 780 11.89 -31.51 -30.38
CA LEU A 780 12.22 -30.87 -29.10
C LEU A 780 10.97 -30.65 -28.24
N PHE A 781 9.83 -30.46 -28.88
CA PHE A 781 8.54 -30.22 -28.21
C PHE A 781 7.77 -31.52 -28.01
N PHE A 782 7.77 -32.41 -29.01
CA PHE A 782 7.02 -33.67 -29.04
C PHE A 782 7.90 -34.86 -28.72
N ASN A 783 8.48 -34.90 -27.54
CA ASN A 783 9.35 -35.99 -27.09
C ASN A 783 8.68 -36.84 -25.97
N GLY A 784 7.40 -36.62 -25.71
CA GLY A 784 6.63 -37.29 -24.67
C GLY A 784 6.85 -36.72 -23.25
N ASN A 785 7.80 -35.78 -23.08
CA ASN A 785 8.11 -35.20 -21.75
C ASN A 785 7.29 -33.95 -21.44
N TYR A 786 7.22 -33.00 -22.40
CA TYR A 786 6.48 -31.75 -22.16
C TYR A 786 5.01 -31.87 -22.52
N TRP A 787 4.72 -32.31 -23.78
CA TRP A 787 3.37 -32.71 -24.19
C TRP A 787 3.34 -34.23 -24.30
N ASN A 788 2.24 -34.86 -23.90
CA ASN A 788 2.02 -36.33 -23.95
C ASN A 788 1.93 -36.89 -25.38
N ILE A 789 2.66 -36.32 -26.33
CA ILE A 789 2.67 -36.69 -27.75
C ILE A 789 4.13 -36.85 -28.17
N GLN A 790 4.37 -37.94 -28.91
CA GLN A 790 5.69 -38.22 -29.46
C GLN A 790 5.65 -38.07 -30.99
N TYR A 791 6.47 -37.14 -31.54
CA TYR A 791 6.57 -36.90 -32.97
C TYR A 791 7.37 -38.04 -33.66
N GLY A 792 6.80 -38.61 -34.74
CA GLY A 792 7.43 -39.68 -35.51
C GLY A 792 7.34 -41.08 -34.86
N GLU A 793 6.47 -41.27 -33.88
CA GLU A 793 6.24 -42.56 -33.23
C GLU A 793 5.63 -43.56 -34.22
N LYS A 794 6.22 -44.77 -34.30
CA LYS A 794 5.67 -45.86 -35.14
C LYS A 794 4.58 -46.58 -34.38
N VAL A 795 3.35 -46.40 -34.79
CA VAL A 795 2.17 -47.11 -34.23
C VAL A 795 1.90 -48.35 -35.11
N GLU A 796 1.81 -49.54 -34.50
CA GLU A 796 1.48 -50.79 -35.21
C GLU A 796 0.11 -50.72 -35.87
N GLY A 797 0.02 -51.07 -37.13
CA GLY A 797 -1.21 -51.10 -37.92
C GLY A 797 -1.46 -49.86 -38.79
N PHE A 798 -0.63 -48.85 -38.75
CA PHE A 798 -0.72 -47.68 -39.61
C PHE A 798 0.43 -47.62 -40.62
N SER A 799 0.12 -47.19 -41.84
CA SER A 799 1.15 -46.97 -42.87
C SER A 799 1.98 -45.72 -42.55
N THR A 800 3.24 -45.70 -42.97
CA THR A 800 4.17 -44.55 -42.79
C THR A 800 3.57 -43.23 -43.33
N ALA A 801 2.79 -43.30 -44.42
CA ALA A 801 2.13 -42.13 -45.02
C ALA A 801 1.02 -41.56 -44.12
N ILE A 802 0.27 -42.41 -43.40
CA ILE A 802 -0.79 -42.02 -42.49
C ILE A 802 -0.16 -41.42 -41.22
N LEU A 803 0.91 -42.00 -40.69
CA LEU A 803 1.64 -41.49 -39.53
C LEU A 803 2.23 -40.13 -39.82
N LEU A 804 2.84 -39.96 -40.99
CA LEU A 804 3.40 -38.65 -41.42
C LEU A 804 2.30 -37.58 -41.54
N ASP A 805 1.10 -37.94 -42.09
CA ASP A 805 -0.02 -37.01 -42.16
C ASP A 805 -0.55 -36.63 -40.75
N MET A 806 -0.59 -37.57 -39.81
CA MET A 806 -0.95 -37.32 -38.43
C MET A 806 0.04 -36.41 -37.75
N ASP A 807 1.34 -36.64 -37.93
CA ASP A 807 2.40 -35.78 -37.37
C ASP A 807 2.31 -34.34 -37.90
N VAL A 808 2.11 -34.18 -39.21
CA VAL A 808 1.94 -32.86 -39.84
C VAL A 808 0.71 -32.15 -39.33
N ARG A 809 -0.43 -32.84 -39.14
CA ARG A 809 -1.64 -32.26 -38.60
C ARG A 809 -1.45 -31.87 -37.12
N THR A 810 -0.81 -32.72 -36.33
CA THR A 810 -0.51 -32.47 -34.94
C THR A 810 0.36 -31.22 -34.81
N LEU A 811 1.49 -31.16 -35.54
CA LEU A 811 2.36 -29.99 -35.58
C LEU A 811 1.60 -28.72 -35.96
N GLN A 812 0.72 -28.79 -37.00
CA GLN A 812 -0.06 -27.61 -37.41
C GLN A 812 -1.04 -27.13 -36.34
N ASN A 813 -1.68 -28.05 -35.62
CA ASN A 813 -2.60 -27.67 -34.54
C ASN A 813 -1.89 -26.98 -33.40
N TYR A 814 -0.74 -27.51 -32.94
CA TYR A 814 0.05 -26.86 -31.86
C TYR A 814 0.67 -25.55 -32.33
N LYS A 815 1.14 -25.48 -33.58
CA LYS A 815 1.63 -24.24 -34.18
C LYS A 815 0.56 -23.16 -34.16
N ASN A 816 -0.64 -23.45 -34.68
CA ASN A 816 -1.77 -22.51 -34.72
C ASN A 816 -2.17 -22.03 -33.31
N ALA A 817 -2.14 -22.94 -32.34
CA ALA A 817 -2.45 -22.57 -30.94
C ALA A 817 -1.36 -21.66 -30.34
N LEU A 818 -0.08 -21.98 -30.55
CA LEU A 818 1.03 -21.12 -30.07
C LEU A 818 1.06 -19.78 -30.82
N GLU A 819 0.84 -19.72 -32.13
CA GLU A 819 0.70 -18.48 -32.89
C GLU A 819 -0.42 -17.59 -32.30
N THR A 820 -1.54 -18.20 -31.94
CA THR A 820 -2.65 -17.49 -31.30
C THR A 820 -2.24 -16.90 -29.96
N VAL A 821 -1.50 -17.63 -29.14
CA VAL A 821 -0.99 -17.18 -27.86
C VAL A 821 0.01 -16.02 -28.02
N VAL A 822 1.00 -16.17 -28.94
CA VAL A 822 2.01 -15.13 -29.22
C VAL A 822 1.33 -13.88 -29.78
N PHE A 823 0.44 -14.02 -30.78
CA PHE A 823 -0.32 -12.90 -31.34
C PHE A 823 -1.13 -12.16 -30.29
N PHE A 824 -1.77 -12.89 -29.38
CA PHE A 824 -2.54 -12.28 -28.30
C PHE A 824 -1.66 -11.45 -27.34
N MET A 825 -0.43 -11.87 -27.08
CA MET A 825 0.50 -11.12 -26.21
C MET A 825 0.99 -9.83 -26.87
N ASP A 826 1.23 -9.85 -28.18
CA ASP A 826 1.84 -8.72 -28.89
C ASP A 826 0.80 -7.69 -29.37
N ASN A 827 -0.48 -8.07 -29.42
CA ASN A 827 -1.55 -7.18 -29.86
C ASN A 827 -1.98 -6.21 -28.75
N LYS A 828 -1.97 -4.91 -29.04
CA LYS A 828 -2.34 -3.83 -28.09
C LYS A 828 -3.86 -3.62 -27.95
N SER A 829 -4.65 -4.07 -28.92
CA SER A 829 -6.11 -3.91 -28.93
C SER A 829 -6.76 -5.29 -28.97
N LYS A 830 -7.41 -5.68 -27.88
CA LYS A 830 -8.00 -7.02 -27.73
C LYS A 830 -9.50 -6.92 -27.60
N ASN A 831 -10.19 -7.72 -28.37
CA ASN A 831 -11.65 -7.83 -28.33
C ASN A 831 -12.07 -9.20 -27.74
N THR A 832 -13.36 -9.33 -27.42
CA THR A 832 -13.91 -10.54 -26.80
C THR A 832 -13.68 -11.81 -27.66
N ALA A 833 -13.62 -11.71 -28.97
CA ALA A 833 -13.37 -12.85 -29.83
C ALA A 833 -11.90 -13.32 -29.77
N GLU A 834 -10.96 -12.38 -29.65
CA GLU A 834 -9.54 -12.65 -29.44
C GLU A 834 -9.29 -13.27 -28.08
N LEU A 835 -9.94 -12.75 -27.00
CA LEU A 835 -9.90 -13.35 -25.68
C LEU A 835 -10.35 -14.82 -25.71
N LYS A 836 -11.48 -15.12 -26.33
CA LYS A 836 -11.99 -16.50 -26.45
C LYS A 836 -11.07 -17.40 -27.25
N ARG A 837 -10.45 -16.89 -28.34
CA ARG A 837 -9.48 -17.64 -29.12
C ARG A 837 -8.22 -17.97 -28.32
N ALA A 838 -7.69 -16.98 -27.60
CA ALA A 838 -6.51 -17.18 -26.78
C ALA A 838 -6.78 -18.17 -25.64
N ASP A 839 -7.95 -18.08 -25.01
CA ASP A 839 -8.35 -19.04 -23.98
C ASP A 839 -8.47 -20.47 -24.51
N ALA A 840 -9.13 -20.65 -25.64
CA ALA A 840 -9.23 -21.95 -26.30
C ALA A 840 -7.85 -22.52 -26.66
N ALA A 841 -6.96 -21.70 -27.20
CA ALA A 841 -5.59 -22.09 -27.52
C ALA A 841 -4.78 -22.49 -26.25
N LEU A 842 -4.90 -21.72 -25.18
CA LEU A 842 -4.27 -22.04 -23.89
C LEU A 842 -4.79 -23.36 -23.32
N ASN A 843 -6.10 -23.58 -23.32
CA ASN A 843 -6.69 -24.81 -22.83
C ASN A 843 -6.18 -26.00 -23.63
N PHE A 844 -6.21 -25.93 -24.99
CA PHE A 844 -5.64 -26.96 -25.84
C PHE A 844 -4.18 -27.29 -25.53
N LEU A 845 -3.33 -26.27 -25.32
CA LEU A 845 -1.90 -26.47 -25.04
C LEU A 845 -1.65 -27.00 -23.62
N GLN A 846 -2.52 -26.67 -22.65
CA GLN A 846 -2.41 -27.08 -21.27
C GLN A 846 -2.97 -28.48 -21.01
N ASP A 847 -4.10 -28.84 -21.62
CA ASP A 847 -4.75 -30.14 -21.43
C ASP A 847 -3.89 -31.32 -21.90
N ASN A 848 -2.98 -31.07 -22.85
CA ASN A 848 -2.07 -32.10 -23.40
C ASN A 848 -0.69 -32.10 -22.71
N ARG A 849 -0.53 -31.34 -21.65
CA ARG A 849 0.73 -31.23 -20.90
C ARG A 849 0.90 -32.41 -19.93
N ASN A 850 2.13 -32.86 -19.78
CA ASN A 850 2.46 -33.87 -18.78
C ASN A 850 2.52 -33.25 -17.38
N ASP A 851 1.55 -33.61 -16.50
CA ASP A 851 1.40 -33.02 -15.16
C ASP A 851 2.51 -33.49 -14.16
N ASP A 852 3.38 -34.44 -14.53
CA ASP A 852 4.44 -34.97 -13.67
C ASP A 852 5.71 -34.09 -13.61
N ILE A 853 5.69 -32.91 -14.27
CA ILE A 853 6.86 -32.01 -14.39
C ILE A 853 6.60 -30.65 -13.65
N ILE A 854 5.89 -30.66 -12.52
CA ILE A 854 5.76 -29.46 -11.65
C ILE A 854 6.51 -29.69 -10.34
#